data_60b900de2ab740e0dad46189af95efd0
#
_entry.id   60b900de2ab740e0dad46189af95efd0
#
_cell.length_a   1.000
_cell.length_b   1.000
_cell.length_c   1.000
_cell.angle_alpha   90.00
_cell.angle_beta   90.00
_cell.angle_gamma   90.00
#
_symmetry.space_group_name_H-M   'P 1'
#
loop_
_entity.id
_entity.type
_entity.pdbx_description
1 polymer ?
#
loop_
_entity_poly.entity_id
_entity_poly.type
_entity_poly.pdbx_seq_one_letter_code
_entity_poly.pdbx_strand_id
1 'polypeptide(L)'
;MGMMGAMLMAGCSQSNQIQSQDDFDYTVEQFADLQLLRFKVHGFEELPLEQKKLVYYLSEAALQGRDILFDQNGKYNLTIRKMLETVYTDYQGDRTDANFLALETYLKRVWFSNGIHHHYAADKFIPGFTPEFFKQALESVGEGKLPIREGESLASLCDEVFPVIFDPKVMPKRVNQADGEDLVLTSASNYYEGVTQAEAEAFYGKMKNPNDTMPVMFGMNSRLVKENGKVQEKVWKSGGLYGQAIDKIIYWLEKAKSVAENDKQKAVIEKMIQFYQDGDLKTFDEYAILWVKDLDSRVDFVNGFTESYGDPLGMKASWESIVNFKDLVATKRTETISTNAQWFEDHSPVDKQFKKEEVKGVSAKVITGAIIAGDLYPATAIGINLPNSNWIRSVHGSKSVTIGNFTDAYNKAAHGNGFSDEFVYSEVEKAYLEKYGDLTNDLHTDLHECLGHGSGQLLPGVDPDALRAYGSTIEEARADLFGLYYLPDAKMRELGLTPHDDAYKAEYYSYMMNGLMTQLVRIEPGNNVEEAHMRNRQLIAKWAFEKGAADKVVELVKKDGRTYVKVNDYEKLRELFGQLLKEIQRIKSEGDFESARQMVETYAVKVDADLHQEILERYAKLNLAPYKGFVNPVYTAQTDAEGNIVDVTISYEEGYAEQMLRYSKDYATLPYRN
;
A
#
# COMPACT_ATOMS: atom_id res chain seq x y z
N MET A 1 -29.41 -61.53 -41.97
CA MET A 1 -28.66 -61.48 -40.67
C MET A 1 -27.51 -60.58 -40.88
N GLY A 2 -27.66 -59.32 -40.46
CA GLY A 2 -26.69 -58.27 -40.57
C GLY A 2 -26.68 -57.47 -39.25
N MET A 3 -25.59 -57.55 -38.55
CA MET A 3 -25.35 -56.70 -37.38
C MET A 3 -24.77 -55.34 -37.85
N MET A 4 -25.51 -54.29 -37.61
CA MET A 4 -25.08 -52.91 -37.74
C MET A 4 -24.38 -52.50 -36.43
N GLY A 5 -23.08 -52.22 -36.47
CA GLY A 5 -22.32 -51.65 -35.37
C GLY A 5 -22.49 -50.12 -35.34
N ALA A 6 -23.03 -49.61 -34.26
CA ALA A 6 -23.11 -48.19 -34.01
C ALA A 6 -21.76 -47.66 -33.42
N MET A 7 -21.08 -46.81 -34.16
CA MET A 7 -19.94 -46.01 -33.66
C MET A 7 -20.48 -44.86 -32.79
N LEU A 8 -20.20 -44.90 -31.50
CA LEU A 8 -20.40 -43.79 -30.58
C LEU A 8 -19.23 -42.82 -30.78
N MET A 9 -19.52 -41.65 -31.38
CA MET A 9 -18.65 -40.49 -31.35
C MET A 9 -18.76 -39.87 -29.96
N ALA A 10 -17.72 -39.99 -29.16
CA ALA A 10 -17.57 -39.19 -27.95
C ALA A 10 -17.20 -37.75 -28.30
N GLY A 11 -18.18 -36.87 -28.29
CA GLY A 11 -17.97 -35.44 -28.38
C GLY A 11 -17.38 -34.96 -27.04
N CYS A 12 -16.12 -34.53 -27.04
CA CYS A 12 -15.58 -33.70 -25.98
C CYS A 12 -16.30 -32.36 -25.97
N SER A 13 -17.25 -32.20 -25.09
CA SER A 13 -17.79 -30.90 -24.72
C SER A 13 -16.72 -30.19 -23.88
N GLN A 14 -15.99 -29.26 -24.49
CA GLN A 14 -15.30 -28.23 -23.73
C GLN A 14 -16.38 -27.46 -22.96
N SER A 15 -16.45 -27.69 -21.66
CA SER A 15 -17.21 -26.83 -20.76
C SER A 15 -16.49 -25.49 -20.75
N ASN A 16 -17.13 -24.49 -21.41
CA ASN A 16 -16.89 -23.10 -21.09
C ASN A 16 -17.20 -22.96 -19.59
N GLN A 17 -16.17 -22.93 -18.76
CA GLN A 17 -16.30 -22.38 -17.42
C GLN A 17 -16.58 -20.87 -17.61
N ILE A 18 -17.86 -20.52 -17.60
CA ILE A 18 -18.28 -19.18 -17.23
C ILE A 18 -17.70 -18.99 -15.83
N GLN A 19 -16.74 -18.08 -15.67
CA GLN A 19 -16.32 -17.63 -14.33
C GLN A 19 -17.60 -17.25 -13.60
N SER A 20 -17.93 -17.99 -12.56
CA SER A 20 -18.95 -17.59 -11.62
C SER A 20 -18.55 -16.23 -11.09
N GLN A 21 -19.43 -15.25 -11.21
CA GLN A 21 -19.29 -13.96 -10.56
C GLN A 21 -18.95 -14.25 -9.09
N ASP A 22 -17.83 -13.70 -8.61
CA ASP A 22 -17.40 -13.93 -7.23
C ASP A 22 -18.42 -13.21 -6.34
N ASP A 23 -19.24 -13.96 -5.61
CA ASP A 23 -20.27 -13.42 -4.70
C ASP A 23 -19.66 -12.75 -3.45
N PHE A 24 -18.34 -12.56 -3.42
CA PHE A 24 -17.66 -11.89 -2.29
C PHE A 24 -17.93 -10.39 -2.29
N ASP A 25 -18.44 -9.88 -1.16
CA ASP A 25 -18.71 -8.46 -0.98
C ASP A 25 -17.43 -7.71 -0.58
N TYR A 26 -16.81 -7.07 -1.56
CA TYR A 26 -15.59 -6.28 -1.37
C TYR A 26 -15.83 -4.93 -0.70
N THR A 27 -17.06 -4.43 -0.63
CA THR A 27 -17.38 -3.11 -0.06
C THR A 27 -17.95 -3.25 1.35
N VAL A 28 -17.40 -2.52 2.33
CA VAL A 28 -17.90 -2.50 3.70
C VAL A 28 -18.79 -1.30 3.95
N GLU A 29 -18.22 -0.10 3.91
CA GLU A 29 -18.93 1.16 4.11
C GLU A 29 -18.13 2.34 3.54
N GLN A 30 -18.83 3.48 3.35
CA GLN A 30 -18.22 4.76 3.00
C GLN A 30 -18.70 5.84 3.97
N PHE A 31 -17.76 6.64 4.48
CA PHE A 31 -18.05 7.79 5.34
C PHE A 31 -16.98 8.86 5.14
N ALA A 32 -17.36 10.12 5.30
CA ALA A 32 -16.47 11.26 5.03
C ALA A 32 -15.77 11.11 3.66
N ASP A 33 -14.45 11.16 3.64
CA ASP A 33 -13.58 10.99 2.47
C ASP A 33 -13.00 9.56 2.32
N LEU A 34 -13.58 8.58 3.03
CA LEU A 34 -13.04 7.23 3.19
C LEU A 34 -13.99 6.16 2.70
N GLN A 35 -13.47 5.16 2.00
CA GLN A 35 -14.16 3.91 1.67
C GLN A 35 -13.43 2.72 2.29
N LEU A 36 -14.17 1.86 3.00
CA LEU A 36 -13.67 0.63 3.58
C LEU A 36 -14.02 -0.56 2.70
N LEU A 37 -13.02 -1.39 2.45
CA LEU A 37 -13.11 -2.58 1.62
C LEU A 37 -12.76 -3.83 2.43
N ARG A 38 -13.11 -5.00 1.89
CA ARG A 38 -12.57 -6.30 2.28
C ARG A 38 -11.60 -6.79 1.22
N PHE A 39 -10.66 -7.59 1.62
CA PHE A 39 -9.82 -8.35 0.71
C PHE A 39 -9.99 -9.85 0.96
N LYS A 40 -10.07 -10.63 -0.11
CA LYS A 40 -10.15 -12.09 -0.03
C LYS A 40 -8.74 -12.67 0.11
N VAL A 41 -8.55 -13.63 1.01
CA VAL A 41 -7.26 -14.30 1.23
C VAL A 41 -7.24 -15.57 0.39
N HIS A 42 -6.99 -15.40 -0.90
CA HIS A 42 -6.96 -16.49 -1.85
C HIS A 42 -5.89 -17.54 -1.49
N GLY A 43 -6.26 -18.81 -1.52
CA GLY A 43 -5.36 -19.93 -1.24
C GLY A 43 -5.14 -20.23 0.24
N PHE A 44 -5.84 -19.53 1.18
CA PHE A 44 -5.70 -19.81 2.61
C PHE A 44 -6.25 -21.21 2.96
N GLU A 45 -7.39 -21.59 2.38
CA GLU A 45 -8.03 -22.88 2.68
C GLU A 45 -7.20 -24.09 2.22
N GLU A 46 -6.35 -23.91 1.21
CA GLU A 46 -5.44 -24.92 0.69
C GLU A 46 -4.12 -25.03 1.47
N LEU A 47 -3.89 -24.15 2.45
CA LEU A 47 -2.69 -24.23 3.27
C LEU A 47 -2.74 -25.47 4.17
N PRO A 48 -1.62 -26.22 4.30
CA PRO A 48 -1.48 -27.25 5.33
C PRO A 48 -1.72 -26.68 6.73
N LEU A 49 -2.20 -27.52 7.66
CA LEU A 49 -2.54 -27.09 9.02
C LEU A 49 -1.41 -26.31 9.72
N GLU A 50 -0.16 -26.74 9.59
CA GLU A 50 0.97 -26.05 10.24
C GLU A 50 1.19 -24.64 9.67
N GLN A 51 0.97 -24.44 8.36
CA GLN A 51 1.03 -23.10 7.77
C GLN A 51 -0.18 -22.24 8.18
N LYS A 52 -1.38 -22.81 8.28
CA LYS A 52 -2.56 -22.13 8.85
C LYS A 52 -2.31 -21.67 10.29
N LYS A 53 -1.72 -22.54 11.13
CA LYS A 53 -1.30 -22.18 12.50
C LYS A 53 -0.27 -21.05 12.51
N LEU A 54 0.70 -21.11 11.59
CA LEU A 54 1.73 -20.07 11.46
C LEU A 54 1.12 -18.72 11.10
N VAL A 55 0.22 -18.67 10.10
CA VAL A 55 -0.53 -17.47 9.74
C VAL A 55 -1.33 -16.94 10.94
N TYR A 56 -2.03 -17.83 11.66
CA TYR A 56 -2.81 -17.44 12.84
C TYR A 56 -1.95 -16.84 13.95
N TYR A 57 -0.84 -17.47 14.32
CA TYR A 57 0.03 -16.98 15.39
C TYR A 57 0.73 -15.67 15.02
N LEU A 58 1.17 -15.53 13.77
CA LEU A 58 1.73 -14.28 13.26
C LEU A 58 0.69 -13.17 13.20
N SER A 59 -0.57 -13.49 12.87
CA SER A 59 -1.68 -12.54 12.86
C SER A 59 -2.01 -12.04 14.27
N GLU A 60 -2.01 -12.94 15.25
CA GLU A 60 -2.16 -12.54 16.65
C GLU A 60 -1.01 -11.64 17.12
N ALA A 61 0.24 -11.96 16.76
CA ALA A 61 1.39 -11.10 17.02
C ALA A 61 1.25 -9.72 16.38
N ALA A 62 0.75 -9.66 15.15
CA ALA A 62 0.50 -8.41 14.43
C ALA A 62 -0.49 -7.49 15.15
N LEU A 63 -1.59 -8.03 15.65
CA LEU A 63 -2.64 -7.24 16.29
C LEU A 63 -2.24 -6.69 17.67
N GLN A 64 -1.28 -7.32 18.38
CA GLN A 64 -0.81 -6.83 19.69
C GLN A 64 -0.10 -5.48 19.62
N GLY A 65 0.44 -5.09 18.47
CA GLY A 65 1.14 -3.81 18.32
C GLY A 65 0.25 -2.60 17.99
N ARG A 66 -1.07 -2.79 17.85
CA ARG A 66 -2.01 -1.73 17.46
C ARG A 66 -1.88 -0.45 18.29
N ASP A 67 -1.80 -0.56 19.61
CA ASP A 67 -1.73 0.59 20.49
C ASP A 67 -0.40 1.36 20.36
N ILE A 68 0.67 0.70 19.94
CA ILE A 68 1.98 1.34 19.73
C ILE A 68 1.84 2.46 18.70
N LEU A 69 1.20 2.19 17.54
CA LEU A 69 1.05 3.20 16.52
C LEU A 69 0.16 4.37 16.94
N PHE A 70 -0.94 4.10 17.67
CA PHE A 70 -1.78 5.17 18.22
C PHE A 70 -0.97 6.12 19.12
N ASP A 71 -0.11 5.59 19.99
CA ASP A 71 0.76 6.40 20.84
C ASP A 71 1.86 7.11 20.05
N GLN A 72 2.47 6.46 19.06
CA GLN A 72 3.47 7.07 18.16
C GLN A 72 2.90 8.25 17.38
N ASN A 73 1.64 8.14 16.91
CA ASN A 73 0.98 9.21 16.16
C ASN A 73 0.54 10.40 17.00
N GLY A 74 0.49 10.26 18.31
CA GLY A 74 0.18 11.39 19.21
C GLY A 74 -0.06 10.97 20.65
N LYS A 75 0.54 11.71 21.57
CA LYS A 75 0.50 11.47 23.02
C LYS A 75 -0.90 11.21 23.59
N TYR A 76 -1.91 11.87 23.06
CA TYR A 76 -3.29 11.81 23.58
C TYR A 76 -4.20 10.83 22.83
N ASN A 77 -3.72 10.19 21.77
CA ASN A 77 -4.56 9.39 20.88
C ASN A 77 -5.23 8.20 21.56
N LEU A 78 -4.52 7.48 22.46
CA LEU A 78 -5.10 6.37 23.23
C LEU A 78 -6.19 6.86 24.20
N THR A 79 -5.97 7.99 24.86
CA THR A 79 -6.94 8.63 25.75
C THR A 79 -8.19 9.05 24.99
N ILE A 80 -8.02 9.79 23.90
CA ILE A 80 -9.11 10.29 23.06
C ILE A 80 -9.91 9.13 22.46
N ARG A 81 -9.23 8.12 21.91
CA ARG A 81 -9.89 6.91 21.41
C ARG A 81 -10.75 6.26 22.48
N LYS A 82 -10.23 6.07 23.69
CA LYS A 82 -11.00 5.47 24.81
C LYS A 82 -12.21 6.31 25.19
N MET A 83 -12.09 7.64 25.25
CA MET A 83 -13.21 8.54 25.54
C MET A 83 -14.31 8.42 24.48
N LEU A 84 -13.94 8.48 23.20
CA LEU A 84 -14.86 8.39 22.07
C LEU A 84 -15.55 7.01 21.99
N GLU A 85 -14.80 5.93 22.13
CA GLU A 85 -15.33 4.56 22.15
C GLU A 85 -16.30 4.33 23.30
N THR A 86 -16.01 4.86 24.50
CA THR A 86 -16.89 4.74 25.65
C THR A 86 -18.21 5.47 25.42
N VAL A 87 -18.19 6.70 24.85
CA VAL A 87 -19.42 7.40 24.47
C VAL A 87 -20.15 6.64 23.36
N TYR A 88 -19.43 6.20 22.32
CA TYR A 88 -20.04 5.49 21.20
C TYR A 88 -20.78 4.22 21.65
N THR A 89 -20.23 3.46 22.60
CA THR A 89 -20.81 2.20 23.09
C THR A 89 -21.91 2.42 24.14
N ASP A 90 -21.72 3.35 25.05
CA ASP A 90 -22.49 3.41 26.29
C ASP A 90 -23.48 4.58 26.40
N TYR A 91 -23.45 5.54 25.46
CA TYR A 91 -24.35 6.68 25.42
C TYR A 91 -25.81 6.24 25.29
N GLN A 92 -26.65 6.71 26.25
CA GLN A 92 -28.06 6.36 26.34
C GLN A 92 -29.01 7.46 25.81
N GLY A 93 -28.47 8.57 25.31
CA GLY A 93 -29.26 9.63 24.71
C GLY A 93 -29.68 9.32 23.25
N ASP A 94 -30.18 10.33 22.57
CA ASP A 94 -30.59 10.19 21.17
C ASP A 94 -29.39 9.98 20.25
N ARG A 95 -29.25 8.77 19.72
CA ARG A 95 -28.17 8.40 18.80
C ARG A 95 -28.42 8.88 17.36
N THR A 96 -29.58 9.46 17.07
CA THR A 96 -29.89 10.11 15.78
C THR A 96 -29.60 11.61 15.81
N ASP A 97 -29.22 12.16 16.97
CA ASP A 97 -28.82 13.55 17.11
C ASP A 97 -27.61 13.87 16.24
N ALA A 98 -27.59 15.04 15.63
CA ALA A 98 -26.53 15.46 14.71
C ALA A 98 -25.12 15.43 15.35
N ASN A 99 -24.99 15.77 16.65
CA ASN A 99 -23.70 15.69 17.34
C ASN A 99 -23.28 14.23 17.56
N PHE A 100 -24.19 13.31 17.83
CA PHE A 100 -23.83 11.89 17.98
C PHE A 100 -23.37 11.30 16.65
N LEU A 101 -24.06 11.58 15.55
CA LEU A 101 -23.65 11.13 14.20
C LEU A 101 -22.30 11.73 13.78
N ALA A 102 -22.05 13.00 14.15
CA ALA A 102 -20.74 13.62 13.93
C ALA A 102 -19.65 12.98 14.80
N LEU A 103 -19.96 12.59 16.05
CA LEU A 103 -19.03 11.85 16.93
C LEU A 103 -18.70 10.47 16.33
N GLU A 104 -19.68 9.74 15.84
CA GLU A 104 -19.45 8.45 15.16
C GLU A 104 -18.51 8.62 13.97
N THR A 105 -18.77 9.60 13.12
CA THR A 105 -17.92 9.89 11.94
C THR A 105 -16.49 10.26 12.36
N TYR A 106 -16.34 11.09 13.40
CA TYR A 106 -15.05 11.48 13.93
C TYR A 106 -14.29 10.28 14.53
N LEU A 107 -14.96 9.44 15.31
CA LEU A 107 -14.38 8.21 15.86
C LEU A 107 -13.91 7.26 14.75
N LYS A 108 -14.71 7.05 13.71
CA LYS A 108 -14.33 6.24 12.55
C LYS A 108 -13.09 6.79 11.83
N ARG A 109 -12.97 8.12 11.71
CA ARG A 109 -11.76 8.76 11.16
C ARG A 109 -10.54 8.60 12.07
N VAL A 110 -10.71 8.71 13.40
CA VAL A 110 -9.66 8.47 14.39
C VAL A 110 -9.16 7.02 14.33
N TRP A 111 -10.04 6.07 14.22
CA TRP A 111 -9.66 4.66 14.02
C TRP A 111 -8.90 4.45 12.73
N PHE A 112 -9.38 5.03 11.62
CA PHE A 112 -8.77 4.89 10.31
C PHE A 112 -7.35 5.48 10.24
N SER A 113 -7.16 6.62 10.87
CA SER A 113 -5.88 7.33 10.84
C SER A 113 -4.94 6.96 12.00
N ASN A 114 -5.32 5.99 12.84
CA ASN A 114 -4.60 5.63 14.06
C ASN A 114 -4.28 6.88 14.93
N GLY A 115 -5.24 7.81 15.01
CA GLY A 115 -5.12 9.05 15.74
C GLY A 115 -5.97 10.20 15.19
N ILE A 116 -5.83 11.38 15.80
CA ILE A 116 -6.66 12.55 15.49
C ILE A 116 -6.21 13.35 14.25
N HIS A 117 -5.21 12.86 13.51
CA HIS A 117 -4.69 13.51 12.31
C HIS A 117 -4.93 12.64 11.09
N HIS A 118 -5.21 13.28 9.96
CA HIS A 118 -5.43 12.60 8.68
C HIS A 118 -4.21 11.73 8.30
N HIS A 119 -4.45 10.48 7.95
CA HIS A 119 -3.40 9.49 7.67
C HIS A 119 -2.44 9.92 6.56
N TYR A 120 -2.94 10.63 5.54
CA TYR A 120 -2.16 11.08 4.38
C TYR A 120 -1.70 12.54 4.50
N ALA A 121 -2.64 13.49 4.73
CA ALA A 121 -2.33 14.93 4.78
C ALA A 121 -1.68 15.38 6.09
N ALA A 122 -1.70 14.55 7.14
CA ALA A 122 -1.20 14.83 8.48
C ALA A 122 -1.89 16.00 9.23
N ASP A 123 -2.92 16.62 8.67
CA ASP A 123 -3.70 17.70 9.30
C ASP A 123 -4.66 17.14 10.36
N LYS A 124 -4.85 17.90 11.44
CA LYS A 124 -5.77 17.52 12.51
C LYS A 124 -7.22 17.55 12.06
N PHE A 125 -7.99 16.53 12.41
CA PHE A 125 -9.44 16.54 12.25
C PHE A 125 -10.10 17.51 13.23
N ILE A 126 -11.02 18.32 12.75
CA ILE A 126 -11.89 19.12 13.59
C ILE A 126 -13.24 18.40 13.74
N PRO A 127 -13.70 18.11 14.98
CA PRO A 127 -14.96 17.41 15.21
C PRO A 127 -16.15 18.21 14.69
N GLY A 128 -17.15 17.51 14.16
CA GLY A 128 -18.43 18.10 13.80
C GLY A 128 -19.43 18.20 14.96
N PHE A 129 -19.06 17.73 16.16
CA PHE A 129 -19.85 17.83 17.39
C PHE A 129 -19.27 18.88 18.32
N THR A 130 -20.11 19.41 19.27
CA THR A 130 -19.69 20.47 20.17
C THR A 130 -18.98 19.95 21.42
N PRO A 131 -18.08 20.74 22.04
CA PRO A 131 -17.48 20.42 23.34
C PRO A 131 -18.51 20.18 24.44
N GLU A 132 -19.59 20.95 24.46
CA GLU A 132 -20.69 20.85 25.41
C GLU A 132 -21.42 19.50 25.29
N PHE A 133 -21.75 19.08 24.06
CA PHE A 133 -22.33 17.77 23.80
C PHE A 133 -21.39 16.66 24.30
N PHE A 134 -20.12 16.72 23.94
CA PHE A 134 -19.17 15.68 24.31
C PHE A 134 -18.99 15.58 25.83
N LYS A 135 -18.93 16.71 26.54
CA LYS A 135 -18.87 16.73 28.01
C LYS A 135 -20.10 16.09 28.64
N GLN A 136 -21.31 16.45 28.20
CA GLN A 136 -22.56 15.86 28.70
C GLN A 136 -22.62 14.35 28.41
N ALA A 137 -22.16 13.92 27.22
CA ALA A 137 -22.11 12.50 26.89
C ALA A 137 -21.14 11.73 27.78
N LEU A 138 -19.94 12.28 28.08
CA LEU A 138 -18.98 11.71 29.01
C LEU A 138 -19.54 11.63 30.47
N GLU A 139 -20.23 12.66 30.93
CA GLU A 139 -20.92 12.64 32.23
C GLU A 139 -21.97 11.53 32.31
N SER A 140 -22.70 11.27 31.21
CA SER A 140 -23.76 10.28 31.13
C SER A 140 -23.29 8.83 31.16
N VAL A 141 -22.07 8.53 30.73
CA VAL A 141 -21.54 7.15 30.66
C VAL A 141 -20.85 6.68 31.95
N GLY A 142 -20.55 7.62 32.86
CA GLY A 142 -19.98 7.36 34.18
C GLY A 142 -18.45 7.31 34.22
N GLU A 143 -17.85 7.95 35.19
CA GLU A 143 -16.39 8.13 35.31
C GLU A 143 -15.60 6.82 35.36
N GLY A 144 -16.15 5.77 35.96
CA GLY A 144 -15.46 4.47 36.08
C GLY A 144 -15.15 3.76 34.78
N LYS A 145 -15.71 4.21 33.64
CA LYS A 145 -15.44 3.67 32.31
C LYS A 145 -14.44 4.51 31.50
N LEU A 146 -14.12 5.71 32.01
CA LEU A 146 -13.29 6.69 31.35
C LEU A 146 -11.82 6.55 31.79
N PRO A 147 -10.86 7.03 30.99
CA PRO A 147 -9.43 6.95 31.30
C PRO A 147 -9.01 8.05 32.30
N ILE A 148 -9.65 8.05 33.50
CA ILE A 148 -9.40 8.99 34.59
C ILE A 148 -8.36 8.37 35.52
N ARG A 149 -7.30 9.14 35.86
CA ARG A 149 -6.26 8.71 36.80
C ARG A 149 -6.80 8.73 38.24
N GLU A 150 -6.19 7.98 39.12
CA GLU A 150 -6.52 8.02 40.55
C GLU A 150 -6.38 9.44 41.10
N GLY A 151 -7.44 9.96 41.72
CA GLY A 151 -7.50 11.32 42.26
C GLY A 151 -7.78 12.42 41.23
N GLU A 152 -7.95 12.09 39.96
CA GLU A 152 -8.36 13.01 38.91
C GLU A 152 -9.89 13.04 38.80
N SER A 153 -10.44 14.17 38.30
CA SER A 153 -11.87 14.29 37.97
C SER A 153 -12.10 14.28 36.48
N LEU A 154 -13.34 14.00 36.04
CA LEU A 154 -13.74 14.17 34.64
C LEU A 154 -13.47 15.59 34.14
N ALA A 155 -13.72 16.61 34.99
CA ALA A 155 -13.44 18.02 34.62
C ALA A 155 -11.97 18.23 34.31
N SER A 156 -11.06 17.69 35.11
CA SER A 156 -9.61 17.79 34.89
C SER A 156 -9.18 17.06 33.62
N LEU A 157 -9.74 15.88 33.33
CA LEU A 157 -9.51 15.17 32.07
C LEU A 157 -9.96 16.00 30.86
N CYS A 158 -11.16 16.60 30.94
CA CYS A 158 -11.68 17.44 29.88
C CYS A 158 -10.79 18.70 29.67
N ASP A 159 -10.35 19.37 30.76
CA ASP A 159 -9.48 20.55 30.67
C ASP A 159 -8.15 20.22 29.98
N GLU A 160 -7.60 19.02 30.17
CA GLU A 160 -6.37 18.56 29.50
C GLU A 160 -6.60 18.21 28.03
N VAL A 161 -7.67 17.50 27.69
CA VAL A 161 -7.83 16.81 26.38
C VAL A 161 -8.67 17.65 25.39
N PHE A 162 -9.64 18.45 25.86
CA PHE A 162 -10.51 19.22 24.95
C PHE A 162 -9.77 20.23 24.07
N PRO A 163 -8.74 20.97 24.56
CA PRO A 163 -7.94 21.79 23.66
C PRO A 163 -7.28 20.99 22.53
N VAL A 164 -6.85 19.76 22.81
CA VAL A 164 -6.25 18.88 21.80
C VAL A 164 -7.28 18.45 20.75
N ILE A 165 -8.52 18.20 21.13
CA ILE A 165 -9.60 17.78 20.22
C ILE A 165 -10.15 18.99 19.43
N PHE A 166 -10.48 20.09 20.10
CA PHE A 166 -11.33 21.14 19.55
C PHE A 166 -10.59 22.41 19.10
N ASP A 167 -9.40 22.73 19.67
CA ASP A 167 -8.65 23.92 19.24
C ASP A 167 -7.80 23.60 17.99
N PRO A 168 -8.11 24.20 16.83
CA PRO A 168 -7.36 23.94 15.59
C PRO A 168 -5.89 24.34 15.64
N LYS A 169 -5.49 25.15 16.63
CA LYS A 169 -4.10 25.62 16.79
C LYS A 169 -3.25 24.71 17.68
N VAL A 170 -3.88 23.83 18.45
CA VAL A 170 -3.19 22.89 19.34
C VAL A 170 -2.88 21.63 18.54
N MET A 171 -1.61 21.27 18.39
CA MET A 171 -1.16 20.12 17.61
C MET A 171 -1.79 20.04 16.20
N PRO A 172 -1.64 21.08 15.36
CA PRO A 172 -2.36 21.17 14.09
C PRO A 172 -1.94 20.13 13.07
N LYS A 173 -0.71 19.60 13.16
CA LYS A 173 -0.16 18.59 12.25
C LYS A 173 0.50 17.45 12.99
N ARG A 174 0.31 16.22 12.51
CA ARG A 174 1.03 15.05 13.00
C ARG A 174 2.52 15.15 12.70
N VAL A 175 2.85 15.48 11.45
CA VAL A 175 4.22 15.67 10.97
C VAL A 175 4.27 17.02 10.26
N ASN A 176 5.10 17.94 10.76
CA ASN A 176 5.36 19.22 10.11
C ASN A 176 6.72 19.14 9.38
N GLN A 177 6.75 19.64 8.15
CA GLN A 177 7.96 19.71 7.30
C GLN A 177 8.18 21.13 6.73
N ALA A 178 7.58 22.16 7.36
CA ALA A 178 7.70 23.53 6.91
C ALA A 178 9.11 24.10 7.17
N ASP A 179 9.70 24.72 6.15
CA ASP A 179 11.01 25.37 6.28
C ASP A 179 10.98 26.51 7.32
N GLY A 180 12.04 26.60 8.11
CA GLY A 180 12.24 27.68 9.08
C GLY A 180 11.53 27.48 10.43
N GLU A 181 10.86 26.37 10.65
CA GLU A 181 10.26 25.99 11.92
C GLU A 181 11.09 24.90 12.62
N ASP A 182 10.92 24.76 13.94
CA ASP A 182 11.40 23.58 14.67
C ASP A 182 10.46 22.43 14.41
N LEU A 183 10.86 21.51 13.53
CA LEU A 183 10.03 20.40 13.07
C LEU A 183 9.60 19.47 14.19
N VAL A 184 10.42 19.34 15.24
CA VAL A 184 10.13 18.47 16.39
C VAL A 184 9.07 19.09 17.29
N LEU A 185 9.21 20.39 17.61
CA LEU A 185 8.26 21.08 18.50
C LEU A 185 6.91 21.34 17.84
N THR A 186 6.86 21.43 16.52
CA THR A 186 5.65 21.73 15.75
C THR A 186 4.93 20.49 15.22
N SER A 187 5.49 19.28 15.43
CA SER A 187 4.85 18.01 15.11
C SER A 187 4.19 17.36 16.32
N ALA A 188 2.99 16.81 16.14
CA ALA A 188 2.25 16.12 17.19
C ALA A 188 2.66 14.64 17.39
N SER A 189 3.44 14.08 16.47
CA SER A 189 3.97 12.72 16.60
C SER A 189 4.80 12.56 17.88
N ASN A 190 4.64 11.44 18.57
CA ASN A 190 5.13 11.23 19.94
C ASN A 190 6.51 10.55 19.98
N TYR A 191 7.41 10.99 19.11
CA TYR A 191 8.78 10.45 19.02
C TYR A 191 9.80 11.24 19.86
N TYR A 192 9.43 12.48 20.27
CA TYR A 192 10.29 13.40 21.01
C TYR A 192 9.52 13.99 22.19
N GLU A 193 10.15 14.11 23.34
CA GLU A 193 9.52 14.69 24.53
C GLU A 193 10.49 15.68 25.22
N GLY A 194 10.12 16.94 25.26
CA GLY A 194 10.94 17.99 25.87
C GLY A 194 12.26 18.30 25.12
N VAL A 195 12.36 17.89 23.87
CA VAL A 195 13.55 18.01 23.02
C VAL A 195 13.26 18.91 21.84
N THR A 196 14.19 19.80 21.49
CA THR A 196 14.14 20.58 20.26
C THR A 196 14.77 19.81 19.09
N GLN A 197 14.50 20.28 17.84
CA GLN A 197 15.13 19.71 16.66
C GLN A 197 16.66 19.75 16.77
N ALA A 198 17.24 20.91 17.13
CA ALA A 198 18.68 21.06 17.27
C ALA A 198 19.30 20.11 18.31
N GLU A 199 18.60 19.85 19.43
CA GLU A 199 19.06 18.89 20.43
C GLU A 199 19.02 17.45 19.91
N ALA A 200 17.97 17.09 19.17
CA ALA A 200 17.84 15.77 18.55
C ALA A 200 18.93 15.52 17.50
N GLU A 201 19.15 16.49 16.61
CA GLU A 201 20.21 16.42 15.58
C GLU A 201 21.60 16.34 16.20
N ALA A 202 21.85 17.12 17.25
CA ALA A 202 23.13 17.09 17.98
C ALA A 202 23.34 15.75 18.72
N PHE A 203 22.27 15.16 19.25
CA PHE A 203 22.34 13.85 19.93
C PHE A 203 22.72 12.73 18.97
N TYR A 204 21.98 12.59 17.88
CA TYR A 204 22.25 11.54 16.89
C TYR A 204 23.49 11.82 16.02
N GLY A 205 23.81 13.08 15.79
CA GLY A 205 25.03 13.48 15.07
C GLY A 205 26.32 12.94 15.71
N LYS A 206 26.35 12.82 17.04
CA LYS A 206 27.49 12.23 17.78
C LYS A 206 27.65 10.72 17.60
N MET A 207 26.59 10.02 17.19
CA MET A 207 26.61 8.57 16.96
C MET A 207 27.08 8.21 15.56
N LYS A 208 26.98 9.15 14.61
CA LYS A 208 27.37 8.92 13.21
C LYS A 208 28.89 8.85 13.06
N ASN A 209 29.36 7.75 12.47
CA ASN A 209 30.76 7.59 12.09
C ASN A 209 30.85 7.54 10.54
N PRO A 210 31.44 8.54 9.88
CA PRO A 210 31.51 8.58 8.41
C PRO A 210 32.34 7.43 7.80
N ASN A 211 33.17 6.75 8.61
CA ASN A 211 33.97 5.61 8.16
C ASN A 211 33.25 4.26 8.41
N ASP A 212 32.08 4.26 9.02
CA ASP A 212 31.31 3.04 9.23
C ASP A 212 30.59 2.66 7.91
N THR A 213 30.95 1.50 7.37
CA THR A 213 30.36 0.97 6.14
C THR A 213 29.07 0.16 6.37
N MET A 214 28.73 -0.09 7.64
CA MET A 214 27.57 -0.87 8.07
C MET A 214 26.83 -0.15 9.21
N PRO A 215 26.42 1.12 9.01
CA PRO A 215 25.79 1.90 10.07
C PRO A 215 24.40 1.37 10.40
N VAL A 216 24.10 1.23 11.68
CA VAL A 216 22.75 0.97 12.14
C VAL A 216 21.85 2.20 11.95
N MET A 217 20.55 2.01 11.87
CA MET A 217 19.56 3.09 11.75
C MET A 217 19.29 3.71 13.13
N PHE A 218 20.22 4.58 13.61
CA PHE A 218 20.12 5.21 14.94
C PHE A 218 18.78 5.88 15.19
N GLY A 219 18.20 5.64 16.36
CA GLY A 219 16.93 6.22 16.80
C GLY A 219 15.69 5.50 16.30
N MET A 220 15.81 4.51 15.41
CA MET A 220 14.69 3.83 14.77
C MET A 220 13.66 3.28 15.77
N ASN A 221 14.11 2.68 16.87
CA ASN A 221 13.27 2.01 17.87
C ASN A 221 13.27 2.69 19.25
N SER A 222 13.23 4.03 19.28
CA SER A 222 13.26 4.76 20.53
C SER A 222 12.49 6.07 20.49
N ARG A 223 11.99 6.52 21.66
CA ARG A 223 11.58 7.90 21.89
C ARG A 223 12.77 8.66 22.47
N LEU A 224 13.06 9.85 21.95
CA LEU A 224 14.08 10.73 22.50
C LEU A 224 13.44 11.69 23.51
N VAL A 225 13.90 11.66 24.74
CA VAL A 225 13.34 12.45 25.85
C VAL A 225 14.39 13.31 26.54
N LYS A 226 13.98 14.45 27.06
CA LYS A 226 14.83 15.30 27.91
C LYS A 226 14.31 15.28 29.35
N GLU A 227 15.00 14.55 30.19
CA GLU A 227 14.69 14.42 31.62
C GLU A 227 15.82 15.01 32.46
N ASN A 228 15.47 15.86 33.43
CA ASN A 228 16.46 16.54 34.30
C ASN A 228 17.59 17.23 33.51
N GLY A 229 17.25 17.82 32.37
CA GLY A 229 18.20 18.50 31.48
C GLY A 229 19.09 17.59 30.64
N LYS A 230 18.94 16.27 30.72
CA LYS A 230 19.69 15.29 29.93
C LYS A 230 18.83 14.69 28.83
N VAL A 231 19.33 14.73 27.60
CA VAL A 231 18.71 14.08 26.44
C VAL A 231 19.13 12.60 26.42
N GLN A 232 18.18 11.68 26.34
CA GLN A 232 18.39 10.23 26.33
C GLN A 232 17.31 9.50 25.55
N GLU A 233 17.61 8.28 25.09
CA GLU A 233 16.65 7.41 24.43
C GLU A 233 15.88 6.55 25.44
N LYS A 234 14.57 6.43 25.21
CA LYS A 234 13.72 5.38 25.77
C LYS A 234 13.46 4.35 24.69
N VAL A 235 14.19 3.25 24.76
CA VAL A 235 14.14 2.20 23.73
C VAL A 235 12.85 1.40 23.84
N TRP A 236 12.25 1.10 22.70
CA TRP A 236 11.05 0.26 22.56
C TRP A 236 11.47 -1.21 22.56
N LYS A 237 11.26 -1.86 23.69
CA LYS A 237 11.64 -3.25 23.89
C LYS A 237 10.92 -3.84 25.11
N SER A 238 11.03 -5.15 25.31
CA SER A 238 10.59 -5.82 26.54
C SER A 238 11.25 -5.15 27.76
N GLY A 239 10.43 -4.85 28.77
CA GLY A 239 10.85 -4.11 29.95
C GLY A 239 11.24 -2.64 29.73
N GLY A 240 11.12 -2.12 28.52
CA GLY A 240 11.32 -0.72 28.12
C GLY A 240 10.00 -0.02 27.77
N LEU A 241 10.09 1.05 27.01
CA LEU A 241 8.89 1.72 26.49
C LEU A 241 8.16 0.76 25.53
N TYR A 242 6.82 0.71 25.60
CA TYR A 242 5.95 -0.24 24.91
C TYR A 242 6.13 -1.71 25.35
N GLY A 243 6.86 -1.98 26.43
CA GLY A 243 7.18 -3.34 26.86
C GLY A 243 5.96 -4.24 27.02
N GLN A 244 4.83 -3.74 27.53
CA GLN A 244 3.61 -4.53 27.70
C GLN A 244 3.05 -5.07 26.37
N ALA A 245 3.07 -4.26 25.31
CA ALA A 245 2.66 -4.69 23.98
C ALA A 245 3.70 -5.65 23.38
N ILE A 246 4.98 -5.30 23.50
CA ILE A 246 6.09 -6.10 22.95
C ILE A 246 6.16 -7.49 23.61
N ASP A 247 5.91 -7.62 24.89
CA ASP A 247 5.89 -8.92 25.58
C ASP A 247 4.77 -9.84 25.04
N LYS A 248 3.61 -9.25 24.67
CA LYS A 248 2.53 -10.01 24.02
C LYS A 248 2.89 -10.39 22.57
N ILE A 249 3.56 -9.51 21.82
CA ILE A 249 4.09 -9.83 20.50
C ILE A 249 5.08 -11.01 20.60
N ILE A 250 6.02 -10.96 21.54
CA ILE A 250 6.99 -12.05 21.79
C ILE A 250 6.27 -13.37 22.09
N TYR A 251 5.24 -13.35 22.95
CA TYR A 251 4.46 -14.54 23.27
C TYR A 251 3.91 -15.24 22.01
N TRP A 252 3.34 -14.49 21.08
CA TRP A 252 2.79 -15.04 19.86
C TRP A 252 3.88 -15.43 18.85
N LEU A 253 4.98 -14.70 18.78
CA LEU A 253 6.14 -15.08 17.98
C LEU A 253 6.79 -16.38 18.46
N GLU A 254 6.84 -16.66 19.77
CA GLU A 254 7.30 -17.95 20.30
C GLU A 254 6.40 -19.11 19.84
N LYS A 255 5.08 -18.90 19.76
CA LYS A 255 4.16 -19.90 19.18
C LYS A 255 4.40 -20.05 17.68
N ALA A 256 4.56 -18.97 16.94
CA ALA A 256 4.88 -19.01 15.52
C ALA A 256 6.20 -19.77 15.25
N LYS A 257 7.23 -19.53 16.05
CA LYS A 257 8.51 -20.25 15.99
C LYS A 257 8.35 -21.77 16.12
N SER A 258 7.40 -22.25 16.93
CA SER A 258 7.17 -23.67 17.15
C SER A 258 6.60 -24.40 15.93
N VAL A 259 6.00 -23.67 14.97
CA VAL A 259 5.40 -24.20 13.73
C VAL A 259 6.07 -23.61 12.48
N ALA A 260 7.29 -23.08 12.61
CA ALA A 260 8.06 -22.55 11.49
C ALA A 260 8.27 -23.63 10.42
N GLU A 261 8.18 -23.27 9.14
CA GLU A 261 8.24 -24.20 8.01
C GLU A 261 9.62 -24.87 7.84
N ASN A 262 10.67 -24.18 8.29
CA ASN A 262 12.06 -24.64 8.16
C ASN A 262 12.99 -23.89 9.14
N ASP A 263 14.24 -24.34 9.23
CA ASP A 263 15.23 -23.77 10.15
C ASP A 263 15.60 -22.31 9.83
N LYS A 264 15.53 -21.88 8.56
CA LYS A 264 15.81 -20.49 8.18
C LYS A 264 14.73 -19.55 8.75
N GLN A 265 13.45 -19.90 8.52
CA GLN A 265 12.33 -19.13 9.05
C GLN A 265 12.31 -19.13 10.57
N LYS A 266 12.61 -20.27 11.19
CA LYS A 266 12.76 -20.35 12.65
C LYS A 266 13.83 -19.40 13.17
N ALA A 267 14.98 -19.30 12.50
CA ALA A 267 16.05 -18.37 12.86
C ALA A 267 15.63 -16.89 12.68
N VAL A 268 14.85 -16.59 11.65
CA VAL A 268 14.27 -15.24 11.43
C VAL A 268 13.37 -14.85 12.61
N ILE A 269 12.43 -15.72 12.98
CA ILE A 269 11.50 -15.46 14.09
C ILE A 269 12.26 -15.32 15.42
N GLU A 270 13.22 -16.19 15.67
CA GLU A 270 14.05 -16.17 16.88
C GLU A 270 14.86 -14.87 16.99
N LYS A 271 15.42 -14.39 15.88
CA LYS A 271 16.17 -13.15 15.86
C LYS A 271 15.27 -11.92 16.07
N MET A 272 14.05 -11.92 15.54
CA MET A 272 13.08 -10.89 15.84
C MET A 272 12.68 -10.86 17.33
N ILE A 273 12.45 -12.03 17.94
CA ILE A 273 12.21 -12.14 19.37
C ILE A 273 13.39 -11.56 20.17
N GLN A 274 14.62 -11.89 19.79
CA GLN A 274 15.82 -11.34 20.44
C GLN A 274 15.86 -9.82 20.33
N PHE A 275 15.58 -9.25 19.13
CA PHE A 275 15.52 -7.80 18.94
C PHE A 275 14.49 -7.14 19.86
N TYR A 276 13.30 -7.70 19.97
CA TYR A 276 12.29 -7.19 20.89
C TYR A 276 12.68 -7.30 22.37
N GLN A 277 13.54 -8.25 22.74
CA GLN A 277 14.06 -8.40 24.09
C GLN A 277 15.19 -7.42 24.41
N ASP A 278 16.18 -7.28 23.52
CA ASP A 278 17.38 -6.47 23.77
C ASP A 278 17.28 -5.02 23.25
N GLY A 279 16.47 -4.78 22.18
CA GLY A 279 16.33 -3.48 21.54
C GLY A 279 17.59 -3.04 20.79
N ASP A 280 18.54 -3.95 20.53
CA ASP A 280 19.79 -3.64 19.84
C ASP A 280 19.58 -3.57 18.32
N LEU A 281 19.94 -2.45 17.72
CA LEU A 281 19.81 -2.24 16.28
C LEU A 281 20.71 -3.14 15.43
N LYS A 282 21.81 -3.68 16.00
CA LYS A 282 22.61 -4.71 15.33
C LYS A 282 21.88 -6.05 15.27
N THR A 283 21.14 -6.39 16.31
CA THR A 283 20.24 -7.55 16.31
C THR A 283 19.16 -7.40 15.24
N PHE A 284 18.65 -6.17 15.04
CA PHE A 284 17.70 -5.89 13.96
C PHE A 284 18.33 -6.04 12.56
N ASP A 285 19.55 -5.57 12.36
CA ASP A 285 20.29 -5.78 11.10
C ASP A 285 20.51 -7.28 10.82
N GLU A 286 20.87 -8.06 11.84
CA GLU A 286 21.01 -9.52 11.73
C GLU A 286 19.67 -10.19 11.35
N TYR A 287 18.55 -9.75 11.97
CA TYR A 287 17.22 -10.19 11.59
C TYR A 287 16.95 -9.88 10.12
N ALA A 288 17.17 -8.65 9.67
CA ALA A 288 16.92 -8.22 8.31
C ALA A 288 17.72 -9.05 7.28
N ILE A 289 18.97 -9.35 7.59
CA ILE A 289 19.84 -10.20 6.75
C ILE A 289 19.31 -11.64 6.66
N LEU A 290 18.87 -12.22 7.78
CA LEU A 290 18.28 -13.57 7.78
C LEU A 290 16.97 -13.58 7.02
N TRP A 291 16.13 -12.57 7.21
CA TRP A 291 14.83 -12.45 6.54
C TRP A 291 14.98 -12.34 5.01
N VAL A 292 15.92 -11.52 4.52
CA VAL A 292 16.20 -11.40 3.07
C VAL A 292 16.64 -12.74 2.47
N LYS A 293 17.37 -13.57 3.23
CA LYS A 293 17.88 -14.86 2.78
C LYS A 293 16.86 -16.00 2.85
N ASP A 294 15.78 -15.84 3.58
CA ASP A 294 14.70 -16.82 3.62
C ASP A 294 13.79 -16.67 2.39
N LEU A 295 14.16 -17.34 1.31
CA LEU A 295 13.42 -17.38 0.06
C LEU A 295 12.57 -18.64 -0.10
N ASP A 296 12.74 -19.62 0.78
CA ASP A 296 12.12 -20.95 0.64
C ASP A 296 10.75 -21.00 1.33
N SER A 297 10.57 -20.31 2.44
CA SER A 297 9.31 -20.29 3.20
C SER A 297 8.14 -19.76 2.34
N ARG A 298 6.99 -20.40 2.46
CA ARG A 298 5.75 -19.99 1.80
C ARG A 298 5.08 -18.83 2.54
N VAL A 299 4.94 -18.98 3.87
CA VAL A 299 4.43 -17.92 4.76
C VAL A 299 5.58 -16.96 5.10
N ASP A 300 5.31 -15.67 5.04
CA ASP A 300 6.29 -14.64 5.39
C ASP A 300 5.60 -13.54 6.21
N PHE A 301 6.39 -12.69 6.84
CA PHE A 301 5.85 -11.59 7.65
C PHE A 301 6.83 -10.43 7.76
N VAL A 302 6.28 -9.25 7.96
CA VAL A 302 6.96 -8.08 8.53
C VAL A 302 6.31 -7.81 9.88
N ASN A 303 7.11 -7.53 10.89
CA ASN A 303 6.62 -7.15 12.22
C ASN A 303 7.72 -6.34 12.90
N GLY A 304 7.48 -5.05 13.13
CA GLY A 304 8.50 -4.22 13.75
C GLY A 304 8.38 -2.73 13.45
N PHE A 305 9.44 -2.03 13.80
CA PHE A 305 9.60 -0.59 13.55
C PHE A 305 10.31 -0.43 12.20
N THR A 306 9.60 0.06 11.17
CA THR A 306 10.08 -0.07 9.78
C THR A 306 10.14 1.26 9.05
N GLU A 307 9.01 1.98 8.92
CA GLU A 307 8.93 3.16 8.09
C GLU A 307 9.06 4.45 8.90
N SER A 308 9.85 5.41 8.40
CA SER A 308 10.15 6.64 9.14
C SER A 308 9.38 7.89 8.67
N TYR A 309 8.37 7.75 7.82
CA TYR A 309 7.55 8.87 7.33
C TYR A 309 6.78 9.60 8.45
N GLY A 310 6.49 8.94 9.56
CA GLY A 310 5.83 9.51 10.73
C GLY A 310 6.71 10.41 11.59
N ASP A 311 8.03 10.39 11.36
CA ASP A 311 9.00 11.22 12.08
C ASP A 311 9.38 12.46 11.25
N PRO A 312 9.25 13.69 11.79
CA PRO A 312 9.65 14.89 11.07
C PRO A 312 11.15 14.93 10.70
N LEU A 313 12.01 14.19 11.40
CA LEU A 313 13.43 14.07 11.09
C LEU A 313 13.79 12.79 10.28
N GLY A 314 12.80 11.93 9.98
CA GLY A 314 13.00 10.72 9.20
C GLY A 314 13.88 9.65 9.84
N MET A 315 13.99 9.63 11.17
CA MET A 315 14.90 8.74 11.91
C MET A 315 14.18 7.64 12.67
N LYS A 316 13.02 7.96 13.25
CA LYS A 316 12.25 7.04 14.10
C LYS A 316 11.19 6.33 13.30
N ALA A 317 11.08 5.02 13.49
CA ALA A 317 10.20 4.20 12.69
C ALA A 317 8.86 3.94 13.36
N SER A 318 7.79 4.02 12.57
CA SER A 318 6.45 3.57 12.97
C SER A 318 6.41 2.04 13.07
N TRP A 319 5.59 1.55 13.99
CA TRP A 319 5.36 0.12 14.13
C TRP A 319 4.33 -0.36 13.10
N GLU A 320 4.68 -1.44 12.40
CA GLU A 320 3.82 -2.05 11.39
C GLU A 320 3.95 -3.57 11.38
N SER A 321 2.95 -4.23 10.83
CA SER A 321 3.02 -5.66 10.54
C SER A 321 2.13 -6.04 9.35
N ILE A 322 2.63 -6.98 8.56
CA ILE A 322 1.86 -7.72 7.57
C ILE A 322 2.24 -9.19 7.65
N VAL A 323 1.24 -10.06 7.62
CA VAL A 323 1.42 -11.50 7.42
C VAL A 323 0.93 -11.85 6.03
N ASN A 324 1.70 -12.64 5.33
CA ASN A 324 1.42 -12.99 3.94
C ASN A 324 1.93 -14.38 3.59
N PHE A 325 1.55 -14.88 2.43
CA PHE A 325 2.13 -16.08 1.86
C PHE A 325 2.19 -15.97 0.34
N LYS A 326 3.11 -16.74 -0.27
CA LYS A 326 3.32 -16.72 -1.72
C LYS A 326 2.05 -17.10 -2.46
N ASP A 327 1.62 -16.26 -3.40
CA ASP A 327 0.65 -16.62 -4.41
C ASP A 327 1.34 -17.50 -5.48
N LEU A 328 1.09 -18.80 -5.43
CA LEU A 328 1.77 -19.74 -6.32
C LEU A 328 1.33 -19.61 -7.78
N VAL A 329 0.11 -19.16 -8.03
CA VAL A 329 -0.42 -18.96 -9.39
C VAL A 329 0.23 -17.72 -10.02
N ALA A 330 0.17 -16.59 -9.34
CA ALA A 330 0.79 -15.35 -9.81
C ALA A 330 2.32 -15.47 -9.86
N THR A 331 2.95 -16.14 -8.90
CA THR A 331 4.41 -16.39 -8.92
C THR A 331 4.80 -17.21 -10.16
N LYS A 332 4.03 -18.25 -10.52
CA LYS A 332 4.29 -19.02 -11.73
C LYS A 332 4.16 -18.16 -12.99
N ARG A 333 3.22 -17.20 -13.01
CA ARG A 333 3.05 -16.24 -14.11
C ARG A 333 4.30 -15.36 -14.26
N THR A 334 4.78 -14.75 -13.18
CA THR A 334 5.99 -13.92 -13.20
C THR A 334 7.26 -14.72 -13.49
N GLU A 335 7.39 -15.96 -13.00
CA GLU A 335 8.48 -16.87 -13.35
C GLU A 335 8.49 -17.21 -14.84
N THR A 336 7.32 -17.43 -15.45
CA THR A 336 7.20 -17.67 -16.88
C THR A 336 7.70 -16.49 -17.68
N ILE A 337 7.34 -15.26 -17.30
CA ILE A 337 7.82 -14.04 -17.91
C ILE A 337 9.34 -13.92 -17.76
N SER A 338 9.85 -14.05 -16.54
CA SER A 338 11.27 -13.90 -16.21
C SER A 338 12.17 -14.92 -16.90
N THR A 339 11.71 -16.17 -17.01
CA THR A 339 12.45 -17.22 -17.71
C THR A 339 12.58 -16.93 -19.21
N ASN A 340 11.65 -16.18 -19.78
CA ASN A 340 11.68 -15.77 -21.18
C ASN A 340 12.26 -14.34 -21.38
N ALA A 341 12.85 -13.73 -20.35
CA ALA A 341 13.31 -12.33 -20.40
C ALA A 341 14.27 -12.05 -21.55
N GLN A 342 15.20 -12.97 -21.83
CA GLN A 342 16.13 -12.82 -22.97
C GLN A 342 15.40 -12.79 -24.31
N TRP A 343 14.37 -13.63 -24.48
CA TRP A 343 13.58 -13.62 -25.72
C TRP A 343 12.91 -12.25 -25.93
N PHE A 344 12.32 -11.69 -24.89
CA PHE A 344 11.68 -10.37 -24.93
C PHE A 344 12.69 -9.25 -25.23
N GLU A 345 13.88 -9.29 -24.61
CA GLU A 345 14.95 -8.32 -24.89
C GLU A 345 15.37 -8.37 -26.35
N ASP A 346 15.65 -9.59 -26.88
CA ASP A 346 16.15 -9.79 -28.24
C ASP A 346 15.13 -9.37 -29.31
N HIS A 347 13.82 -9.51 -29.03
CA HIS A 347 12.73 -9.17 -29.96
C HIS A 347 12.15 -7.76 -29.76
N SER A 348 12.68 -6.99 -28.80
CA SER A 348 12.21 -5.62 -28.59
C SER A 348 12.52 -4.72 -29.79
N PRO A 349 11.76 -3.63 -30.00
CA PRO A 349 11.99 -2.69 -31.11
C PRO A 349 13.22 -1.81 -30.89
N VAL A 350 13.90 -1.98 -29.77
CA VAL A 350 15.08 -1.21 -29.36
C VAL A 350 16.28 -1.53 -30.25
N ASP A 351 17.14 -0.55 -30.52
CA ASP A 351 18.35 -0.76 -31.30
C ASP A 351 19.33 -1.69 -30.58
N LYS A 352 19.99 -2.56 -31.36
CA LYS A 352 20.84 -3.65 -30.84
C LYS A 352 21.89 -3.19 -29.83
N GLN A 353 22.48 -2.02 -30.00
CA GLN A 353 23.51 -1.47 -29.13
C GLN A 353 23.00 -1.12 -27.73
N PHE A 354 21.71 -0.95 -27.57
CA PHE A 354 21.04 -0.61 -26.30
C PHE A 354 20.42 -1.84 -25.60
N LYS A 355 20.45 -3.02 -26.25
CA LYS A 355 19.97 -4.28 -25.67
C LYS A 355 21.04 -4.90 -24.78
N LYS A 356 20.60 -5.54 -23.70
CA LYS A 356 21.50 -6.38 -22.87
C LYS A 356 21.86 -7.66 -23.61
N GLU A 357 23.13 -8.04 -23.57
CA GLU A 357 23.60 -9.33 -24.09
C GLU A 357 23.07 -10.50 -23.24
N GLU A 358 22.97 -10.30 -21.93
CA GLU A 358 22.42 -11.27 -20.98
C GLU A 358 21.46 -10.57 -20.02
N VAL A 359 20.18 -10.94 -20.08
CA VAL A 359 19.14 -10.47 -19.18
C VAL A 359 19.00 -11.46 -18.03
N LYS A 360 19.30 -11.00 -16.83
CA LYS A 360 18.93 -11.73 -15.62
C LYS A 360 17.49 -11.33 -15.26
N GLY A 361 16.57 -12.26 -15.47
CA GLY A 361 15.16 -12.03 -15.15
C GLY A 361 15.00 -11.66 -13.67
N VAL A 362 14.31 -10.56 -13.41
CA VAL A 362 13.87 -10.19 -12.07
C VAL A 362 12.58 -10.94 -11.79
N SER A 363 12.56 -11.82 -10.79
CA SER A 363 11.32 -12.44 -10.36
C SER A 363 10.61 -11.48 -9.40
N ALA A 364 9.59 -10.78 -9.88
CA ALA A 364 8.65 -10.14 -8.98
C ALA A 364 7.89 -11.23 -8.22
N LYS A 365 7.86 -11.13 -6.88
CA LYS A 365 7.12 -12.08 -6.06
C LYS A 365 5.76 -11.47 -5.76
N VAL A 366 4.72 -12.19 -6.17
CA VAL A 366 3.35 -11.84 -5.80
C VAL A 366 2.97 -12.61 -4.54
N ILE A 367 2.43 -11.91 -3.57
CA ILE A 367 1.98 -12.48 -2.30
C ILE A 367 0.50 -12.23 -2.08
N THR A 368 -0.11 -13.11 -1.28
CA THR A 368 -1.43 -12.91 -0.71
C THR A 368 -1.28 -12.36 0.69
N GLY A 369 -1.71 -11.11 0.93
CA GLY A 369 -1.79 -10.53 2.26
C GLY A 369 -2.87 -11.24 3.08
N ALA A 370 -2.51 -11.68 4.29
CA ALA A 370 -3.41 -12.38 5.20
C ALA A 370 -3.96 -11.46 6.29
N ILE A 371 -3.13 -10.59 6.86
CA ILE A 371 -3.53 -9.56 7.83
C ILE A 371 -2.58 -8.38 7.76
N ILE A 372 -3.07 -7.20 8.06
CA ILE A 372 -2.31 -5.95 8.17
C ILE A 372 -2.56 -5.30 9.53
N ALA A 373 -1.53 -4.65 10.07
CA ALA A 373 -1.60 -3.99 11.36
C ALA A 373 -0.62 -2.82 11.45
N GLY A 374 -0.80 -1.96 12.45
CA GLY A 374 0.02 -0.77 12.64
C GLY A 374 -0.09 0.19 11.45
N ASP A 375 1.03 0.69 10.95
CA ASP A 375 1.06 1.71 9.88
C ASP A 375 0.56 1.20 8.52
N LEU A 376 0.44 -0.12 8.36
CA LEU A 376 -0.17 -0.76 7.19
C LEU A 376 -1.70 -0.96 7.33
N TYR A 377 -2.34 -0.47 8.40
CA TYR A 377 -3.76 -0.71 8.66
C TYR A 377 -4.48 0.56 9.14
N PRO A 378 -5.67 0.86 8.62
CA PRO A 378 -6.43 0.24 7.51
C PRO A 378 -5.94 0.62 6.10
N ALA A 379 -5.31 1.80 5.94
CA ALA A 379 -4.69 2.20 4.66
C ALA A 379 -3.36 1.48 4.48
N THR A 380 -3.15 0.88 3.32
CA THR A 380 -1.96 0.07 3.08
C THR A 380 -1.34 0.31 1.71
N ALA A 381 -0.05 0.01 1.60
CA ALA A 381 0.65 -0.09 0.32
C ALA A 381 0.24 -1.38 -0.42
N ILE A 382 0.33 -1.35 -1.73
CA ILE A 382 0.13 -2.53 -2.61
C ILE A 382 1.43 -3.28 -2.90
N GLY A 383 2.56 -2.78 -2.42
CA GLY A 383 3.87 -3.39 -2.57
C GLY A 383 4.79 -3.03 -1.40
N ILE A 384 5.78 -3.88 -1.15
CA ILE A 384 6.75 -3.73 -0.08
C ILE A 384 8.14 -3.99 -0.64
N ASN A 385 9.11 -3.14 -0.28
CA ASN A 385 10.51 -3.31 -0.63
C ASN A 385 11.39 -3.06 0.60
N LEU A 386 11.79 -4.10 1.30
CA LEU A 386 12.53 -4.07 2.55
C LEU A 386 13.81 -4.94 2.50
N PRO A 387 14.78 -4.69 3.37
CA PRO A 387 14.86 -3.69 4.44
C PRO A 387 15.20 -2.29 3.93
N ASN A 388 14.97 -1.27 4.76
CA ASN A 388 15.29 0.13 4.43
C ASN A 388 16.79 0.47 4.61
N SER A 389 17.58 -0.40 5.23
CA SER A 389 19.02 -0.22 5.41
C SER A 389 19.80 -0.32 4.09
N ASN A 390 20.39 0.79 3.65
CA ASN A 390 21.10 0.88 2.37
C ASN A 390 22.27 -0.11 2.25
N TRP A 391 23.04 -0.31 3.31
CA TRP A 391 24.16 -1.23 3.27
C TRP A 391 23.71 -2.69 3.20
N ILE A 392 22.63 -3.06 3.90
CA ILE A 392 22.05 -4.41 3.82
C ILE A 392 21.53 -4.67 2.40
N ARG A 393 20.80 -3.72 1.82
CA ARG A 393 20.33 -3.82 0.43
C ARG A 393 21.47 -4.00 -0.56
N SER A 394 22.53 -3.25 -0.39
CA SER A 394 23.72 -3.30 -1.27
C SER A 394 24.46 -4.64 -1.17
N VAL A 395 24.61 -5.20 0.04
CA VAL A 395 25.45 -6.40 0.29
C VAL A 395 24.63 -7.69 0.23
N HIS A 396 23.42 -7.67 0.76
CA HIS A 396 22.57 -8.86 0.95
C HIS A 396 21.33 -8.87 0.08
N GLY A 397 20.97 -7.75 -0.54
CA GLY A 397 19.77 -7.60 -1.34
C GLY A 397 18.55 -7.13 -0.55
N SER A 398 17.37 -7.20 -1.17
CA SER A 398 16.09 -6.85 -0.59
C SER A 398 15.01 -7.83 -1.04
N LYS A 399 13.90 -7.90 -0.30
CA LYS A 399 12.66 -8.53 -0.78
C LYS A 399 11.75 -7.43 -1.33
N SER A 400 11.42 -7.52 -2.62
CA SER A 400 10.40 -6.72 -3.26
C SER A 400 9.22 -7.63 -3.60
N VAL A 401 8.02 -7.26 -3.14
CA VAL A 401 6.81 -8.06 -3.31
C VAL A 401 5.63 -7.17 -3.66
N THR A 402 4.73 -7.67 -4.51
CA THR A 402 3.43 -7.06 -4.80
C THR A 402 2.35 -7.84 -4.05
N ILE A 403 1.40 -7.14 -3.45
CA ILE A 403 0.31 -7.74 -2.68
C ILE A 403 -0.91 -7.88 -3.59
N GLY A 404 -1.01 -9.02 -4.27
CA GLY A 404 -1.96 -9.25 -5.37
C GLY A 404 -3.42 -9.15 -4.94
N ASN A 405 -3.79 -9.69 -3.79
CA ASN A 405 -5.18 -9.68 -3.34
C ASN A 405 -5.67 -8.28 -2.89
N PHE A 406 -4.79 -7.34 -2.55
CA PHE A 406 -5.19 -5.95 -2.29
C PHE A 406 -5.49 -5.22 -3.59
N THR A 407 -4.65 -5.43 -4.61
CA THR A 407 -4.91 -4.91 -5.97
C THR A 407 -6.22 -5.47 -6.53
N ASP A 408 -6.45 -6.79 -6.38
CA ASP A 408 -7.70 -7.43 -6.78
C ASP A 408 -8.92 -6.82 -6.06
N ALA A 409 -8.82 -6.59 -4.74
CA ALA A 409 -9.89 -5.98 -3.97
C ALA A 409 -10.21 -4.53 -4.43
N TYR A 410 -9.20 -3.72 -4.75
CA TYR A 410 -9.40 -2.40 -5.32
C TYR A 410 -10.10 -2.46 -6.67
N ASN A 411 -9.69 -3.37 -7.55
CA ASN A 411 -10.28 -3.54 -8.88
C ASN A 411 -11.73 -4.01 -8.77
N LYS A 412 -12.00 -5.05 -7.97
CA LYS A 412 -13.35 -5.60 -7.75
C LYS A 412 -14.31 -4.58 -7.14
N ALA A 413 -13.86 -3.81 -6.15
CA ALA A 413 -14.67 -2.75 -5.53
C ALA A 413 -14.92 -1.56 -6.48
N ALA A 414 -14.13 -1.41 -7.53
CA ALA A 414 -14.35 -0.40 -8.56
C ALA A 414 -15.40 -0.82 -9.60
N HIS A 415 -15.69 -2.11 -9.73
CA HIS A 415 -16.71 -2.59 -10.65
C HIS A 415 -18.10 -2.07 -10.23
N GLY A 416 -18.83 -1.52 -11.20
CA GLY A 416 -20.19 -1.02 -10.98
C GLY A 416 -20.32 0.28 -10.18
N ASN A 417 -19.22 0.97 -9.87
CA ASN A 417 -19.21 2.24 -9.14
C ASN A 417 -19.63 3.47 -10.00
N GLY A 418 -20.03 3.24 -11.25
CA GLY A 418 -20.44 4.29 -12.20
C GLY A 418 -19.28 4.91 -12.99
N PHE A 419 -18.02 4.62 -12.64
CA PHE A 419 -16.86 5.20 -13.33
C PHE A 419 -16.82 4.84 -14.82
N SER A 420 -17.02 3.55 -15.15
CA SER A 420 -17.04 3.09 -16.54
C SER A 420 -18.20 3.71 -17.33
N ASP A 421 -19.37 3.88 -16.70
CA ASP A 421 -20.53 4.53 -17.34
C ASP A 421 -20.28 6.01 -17.61
N GLU A 422 -19.54 6.68 -16.76
CA GLU A 422 -19.24 8.09 -16.91
C GLU A 422 -18.10 8.36 -17.90
N PHE A 423 -17.03 7.55 -17.92
CA PHE A 423 -15.79 7.88 -18.63
C PHE A 423 -15.48 7.03 -19.86
N VAL A 424 -16.04 5.82 -19.99
CA VAL A 424 -15.78 4.94 -21.13
C VAL A 424 -16.68 5.30 -22.31
N TYR A 425 -16.05 5.39 -23.49
CA TYR A 425 -16.71 5.91 -24.71
C TYR A 425 -17.88 5.07 -25.21
N SER A 426 -17.74 3.74 -25.24
CA SER A 426 -18.78 2.86 -25.77
C SER A 426 -18.88 1.53 -25.03
N GLU A 427 -20.00 0.81 -25.28
CA GLU A 427 -20.26 -0.51 -24.70
C GLU A 427 -19.23 -1.57 -25.16
N VAL A 428 -18.53 -1.35 -26.29
CA VAL A 428 -17.49 -2.26 -26.78
C VAL A 428 -16.28 -2.18 -25.86
N GLU A 429 -15.80 -0.97 -25.56
CA GLU A 429 -14.67 -0.78 -24.64
C GLU A 429 -15.03 -1.20 -23.21
N LYS A 430 -16.27 -0.94 -22.75
CA LYS A 430 -16.74 -1.44 -21.45
C LYS A 430 -16.66 -2.96 -21.38
N ALA A 431 -17.13 -3.66 -22.41
CA ALA A 431 -17.09 -5.12 -22.46
C ALA A 431 -15.64 -5.68 -22.44
N TYR A 432 -14.68 -5.01 -23.11
CA TYR A 432 -13.27 -5.39 -23.01
C TYR A 432 -12.72 -5.17 -21.59
N LEU A 433 -13.00 -4.02 -20.98
CA LEU A 433 -12.56 -3.70 -19.62
C LEU A 433 -13.15 -4.69 -18.60
N GLU A 434 -14.44 -4.99 -18.68
CA GLU A 434 -15.11 -5.93 -17.79
C GLU A 434 -14.54 -7.35 -17.93
N LYS A 435 -14.25 -7.78 -19.15
CA LYS A 435 -13.81 -9.16 -19.41
C LYS A 435 -12.32 -9.38 -19.19
N TYR A 436 -11.48 -8.42 -19.51
CA TYR A 436 -10.03 -8.60 -19.58
C TYR A 436 -9.25 -7.56 -18.79
N GLY A 437 -9.90 -6.50 -18.26
CA GLY A 437 -9.22 -5.36 -17.64
C GLY A 437 -8.31 -5.79 -16.50
N ASP A 438 -8.81 -6.55 -15.54
CA ASP A 438 -8.04 -6.99 -14.37
C ASP A 438 -6.82 -7.83 -14.81
N LEU A 439 -7.03 -8.81 -15.69
CA LEU A 439 -5.95 -9.68 -16.19
C LEU A 439 -4.86 -8.89 -16.93
N THR A 440 -5.27 -7.99 -17.82
CA THR A 440 -4.30 -7.25 -18.65
C THR A 440 -3.58 -6.17 -17.87
N ASN A 441 -4.20 -5.60 -16.87
CA ASN A 441 -3.53 -4.70 -15.91
C ASN A 441 -2.47 -5.45 -15.07
N ASP A 442 -2.81 -6.66 -14.57
CA ASP A 442 -1.85 -7.51 -13.86
C ASP A 442 -0.66 -7.88 -14.76
N LEU A 443 -0.93 -8.29 -16.00
CA LEU A 443 0.11 -8.64 -16.96
C LEU A 443 0.98 -7.44 -17.34
N HIS A 444 0.39 -6.26 -17.48
CA HIS A 444 1.15 -5.03 -17.71
C HIS A 444 2.10 -4.76 -16.56
N THR A 445 1.59 -4.85 -15.32
CA THR A 445 2.41 -4.70 -14.12
C THR A 445 3.53 -5.74 -14.05
N ASP A 446 3.23 -7.02 -14.30
CA ASP A 446 4.24 -8.08 -14.31
C ASP A 446 5.32 -7.86 -15.38
N LEU A 447 4.95 -7.41 -16.58
CA LEU A 447 5.88 -7.09 -17.66
C LEU A 447 6.71 -5.85 -17.35
N HIS A 448 6.11 -4.83 -16.75
CA HIS A 448 6.78 -3.62 -16.26
C HIS A 448 7.89 -3.97 -15.27
N GLU A 449 7.56 -4.75 -14.23
CA GLU A 449 8.49 -5.11 -13.16
C GLU A 449 9.55 -6.13 -13.61
N CYS A 450 9.11 -7.24 -14.24
CA CYS A 450 10.01 -8.35 -14.57
C CYS A 450 10.90 -8.06 -15.77
N LEU A 451 10.42 -7.32 -16.75
CA LEU A 451 11.12 -7.05 -18.01
C LEU A 451 11.45 -5.58 -18.18
N GLY A 452 10.50 -4.69 -17.92
CA GLY A 452 10.66 -3.26 -18.12
C GLY A 452 11.92 -2.75 -17.44
N HIS A 453 11.98 -2.80 -16.12
CA HIS A 453 13.16 -2.37 -15.36
C HIS A 453 14.41 -3.23 -15.61
N GLY A 454 14.21 -4.50 -15.97
CA GLY A 454 15.30 -5.44 -16.25
C GLY A 454 15.98 -5.27 -17.62
N SER A 455 15.31 -4.63 -18.60
CA SER A 455 15.74 -4.54 -20.01
C SER A 455 16.69 -3.38 -20.27
N GLY A 456 17.32 -3.40 -21.47
CA GLY A 456 18.16 -2.32 -21.96
C GLY A 456 19.44 -2.09 -21.15
N GLN A 457 20.39 -1.39 -21.74
CA GLN A 457 21.65 -1.03 -21.08
C GLN A 457 22.08 0.39 -21.42
N LEU A 458 22.89 0.98 -20.55
CA LEU A 458 23.59 2.22 -20.82
C LEU A 458 24.78 1.94 -21.76
N LEU A 459 25.14 2.91 -22.57
CA LEU A 459 26.40 2.85 -23.30
C LEU A 459 27.59 2.97 -22.34
N PRO A 460 28.75 2.40 -22.71
CA PRO A 460 29.95 2.49 -21.89
C PRO A 460 30.31 3.94 -21.56
N GLY A 461 30.52 4.24 -20.28
CA GLY A 461 30.91 5.57 -19.82
C GLY A 461 29.78 6.57 -19.60
N VAL A 462 28.53 6.18 -19.83
CA VAL A 462 27.37 7.02 -19.49
C VAL A 462 27.10 6.97 -17.99
N ASP A 463 26.95 8.13 -17.38
CA ASP A 463 26.58 8.27 -15.99
C ASP A 463 25.11 7.81 -15.80
N PRO A 464 24.82 6.87 -14.89
CA PRO A 464 23.46 6.44 -14.59
C PRO A 464 22.51 7.59 -14.22
N ASP A 465 23.02 8.66 -13.61
CA ASP A 465 22.28 9.82 -13.18
C ASP A 465 22.30 10.98 -14.20
N ALA A 466 22.76 10.73 -15.44
CA ALA A 466 22.88 11.75 -16.49
C ALA A 466 21.57 12.50 -16.76
N LEU A 467 20.42 11.84 -16.65
CA LEU A 467 19.10 12.43 -16.90
C LEU A 467 18.55 13.25 -15.73
N ARG A 468 19.20 13.25 -14.57
CA ARG A 468 18.88 14.06 -13.38
C ARG A 468 17.38 13.97 -13.01
N ALA A 469 16.71 15.12 -12.82
CA ALA A 469 15.30 15.20 -12.43
C ALA A 469 14.31 14.53 -13.43
N TYR A 470 14.73 14.25 -14.65
CA TYR A 470 13.88 13.59 -15.65
C TYR A 470 14.06 12.06 -15.69
N GLY A 471 15.09 11.55 -15.00
CA GLY A 471 15.48 10.15 -15.04
C GLY A 471 14.40 9.18 -14.61
N SER A 472 13.68 9.49 -13.53
CA SER A 472 12.59 8.64 -13.04
C SER A 472 11.43 8.55 -14.03
N THR A 473 10.97 9.68 -14.57
CA THR A 473 9.91 9.69 -15.59
C THR A 473 10.28 8.89 -16.83
N ILE A 474 11.52 9.02 -17.32
CA ILE A 474 12.03 8.27 -18.48
C ILE A 474 12.13 6.78 -18.17
N GLU A 475 12.56 6.40 -16.96
CA GLU A 475 12.64 5.00 -16.56
C GLU A 475 11.26 4.34 -16.47
N GLU A 476 10.30 5.00 -15.81
CA GLU A 476 8.94 4.50 -15.70
C GLU A 476 8.26 4.42 -17.08
N ALA A 477 8.48 5.42 -17.95
CA ALA A 477 7.97 5.36 -19.32
C ALA A 477 8.57 4.19 -20.13
N ARG A 478 9.83 3.87 -19.91
CA ARG A 478 10.51 2.74 -20.54
C ARG A 478 9.91 1.41 -20.09
N ALA A 479 9.69 1.27 -18.79
CA ALA A 479 9.14 0.05 -18.21
C ALA A 479 7.68 -0.17 -18.66
N ASP A 480 6.82 0.85 -18.59
CA ASP A 480 5.44 0.78 -19.08
C ASP A 480 5.37 0.45 -20.59
N LEU A 481 6.17 1.13 -21.40
CA LEU A 481 6.20 0.88 -22.85
C LEU A 481 6.65 -0.53 -23.20
N PHE A 482 7.55 -1.11 -22.42
CA PHE A 482 7.97 -2.49 -22.60
C PHE A 482 6.79 -3.45 -22.39
N GLY A 483 6.05 -3.25 -21.31
CA GLY A 483 4.83 -3.99 -21.03
C GLY A 483 3.76 -3.80 -22.12
N LEU A 484 3.43 -2.57 -22.45
CA LEU A 484 2.43 -2.25 -23.47
C LEU A 484 2.80 -2.84 -24.84
N TYR A 485 4.06 -2.75 -25.27
CA TYR A 485 4.48 -3.29 -26.56
C TYR A 485 4.28 -4.81 -26.65
N TYR A 486 4.49 -5.56 -25.56
CA TYR A 486 4.40 -7.02 -25.55
C TYR A 486 3.03 -7.60 -25.22
N LEU A 487 2.13 -6.87 -24.59
CA LEU A 487 0.78 -7.37 -24.29
C LEU A 487 0.05 -7.98 -25.50
N PRO A 488 0.07 -7.40 -26.71
CA PRO A 488 -0.55 -7.98 -27.90
C PRO A 488 0.30 -9.04 -28.61
N ASP A 489 1.51 -9.32 -28.14
CA ASP A 489 2.43 -10.22 -28.85
C ASP A 489 1.97 -11.69 -28.80
N ALA A 490 2.13 -12.39 -29.91
CA ALA A 490 1.80 -13.82 -30.01
C ALA A 490 2.53 -14.67 -28.95
N LYS A 491 3.71 -14.23 -28.49
CA LYS A 491 4.47 -14.88 -27.43
C LYS A 491 3.70 -14.96 -26.13
N MET A 492 2.90 -13.96 -25.80
CA MET A 492 2.07 -13.98 -24.60
C MET A 492 1.05 -15.11 -24.62
N ARG A 493 0.48 -15.43 -25.78
CA ARG A 493 -0.41 -16.60 -25.95
C ARG A 493 0.34 -17.90 -25.97
N GLU A 494 1.49 -17.96 -26.65
CA GLU A 494 2.35 -19.15 -26.66
C GLU A 494 2.72 -19.57 -25.22
N LEU A 495 2.99 -18.60 -24.37
CA LEU A 495 3.31 -18.81 -22.95
C LEU A 495 2.08 -19.07 -22.06
N GLY A 496 0.87 -19.00 -22.63
CA GLY A 496 -0.38 -19.21 -21.88
C GLY A 496 -0.74 -18.06 -20.93
N LEU A 497 -0.14 -16.86 -21.14
CA LEU A 497 -0.34 -15.68 -20.29
C LEU A 497 -1.62 -14.92 -20.65
N THR A 498 -2.01 -14.89 -21.92
CA THR A 498 -3.25 -14.25 -22.37
C THR A 498 -4.21 -15.28 -23.02
N PRO A 499 -5.54 -15.19 -22.73
CA PRO A 499 -6.51 -16.14 -23.23
C PRO A 499 -6.98 -15.85 -24.66
N HIS A 500 -6.80 -14.61 -25.15
CA HIS A 500 -7.36 -14.14 -26.42
C HIS A 500 -6.50 -13.08 -27.06
N ASP A 501 -6.44 -13.02 -28.42
CA ASP A 501 -5.63 -12.05 -29.17
C ASP A 501 -6.05 -10.60 -28.94
N ASP A 502 -7.32 -10.35 -28.63
CA ASP A 502 -7.88 -9.01 -28.39
C ASP A 502 -7.84 -8.56 -26.93
N ALA A 503 -7.39 -9.41 -25.99
CA ALA A 503 -7.41 -9.08 -24.57
C ALA A 503 -6.65 -7.77 -24.25
N TYR A 504 -5.53 -7.53 -24.91
CA TYR A 504 -4.71 -6.32 -24.74
C TYR A 504 -5.45 -5.00 -24.98
N LYS A 505 -6.55 -5.02 -25.75
CA LYS A 505 -7.34 -3.82 -26.05
C LYS A 505 -7.92 -3.20 -24.78
N ALA A 506 -8.20 -4.00 -23.76
CA ALA A 506 -8.65 -3.52 -22.46
C ALA A 506 -7.59 -2.60 -21.82
N GLU A 507 -6.35 -3.07 -21.73
CA GLU A 507 -5.26 -2.28 -21.14
C GLU A 507 -4.91 -1.06 -21.99
N TYR A 508 -4.82 -1.20 -23.30
CA TYR A 508 -4.53 -0.08 -24.21
C TYR A 508 -5.57 1.03 -24.06
N TYR A 509 -6.85 0.66 -24.02
CA TYR A 509 -7.93 1.64 -23.81
C TYR A 509 -7.84 2.30 -22.42
N SER A 510 -7.71 1.50 -21.37
CA SER A 510 -7.57 1.97 -19.99
C SER A 510 -6.37 2.91 -19.85
N TYR A 511 -5.22 2.52 -20.38
CA TYR A 511 -3.99 3.29 -20.31
C TYR A 511 -4.12 4.65 -21.01
N MET A 512 -4.67 4.68 -22.24
CA MET A 512 -4.88 5.92 -22.99
C MET A 512 -5.90 6.83 -22.29
N MET A 513 -7.01 6.28 -21.78
CA MET A 513 -8.02 7.02 -21.04
C MET A 513 -7.43 7.60 -19.75
N ASN A 514 -6.64 6.82 -19.02
CA ASN A 514 -5.99 7.27 -17.79
C ASN A 514 -4.96 8.38 -18.08
N GLY A 515 -4.05 8.16 -19.01
CA GLY A 515 -2.97 9.10 -19.32
C GLY A 515 -3.43 10.42 -19.93
N LEU A 516 -4.52 10.41 -20.72
CA LEU A 516 -5.07 11.63 -21.34
C LEU A 516 -6.09 12.36 -20.43
N MET A 517 -6.80 11.65 -19.56
CA MET A 517 -7.97 12.20 -18.86
C MET A 517 -8.04 11.84 -17.38
N THR A 518 -8.30 10.57 -17.04
CA THR A 518 -8.86 10.23 -15.74
C THR A 518 -7.87 10.33 -14.57
N GLN A 519 -6.56 10.25 -14.80
CA GLN A 519 -5.57 10.52 -13.75
C GLN A 519 -5.60 11.97 -13.23
N LEU A 520 -6.15 12.91 -14.02
CA LEU A 520 -6.22 14.33 -13.65
C LEU A 520 -7.09 14.58 -12.40
N VAL A 521 -7.96 13.65 -12.03
CA VAL A 521 -8.73 13.72 -10.77
C VAL A 521 -7.85 13.82 -9.51
N ARG A 522 -6.57 13.44 -9.60
CA ARG A 522 -5.59 13.47 -8.50
C ARG A 522 -4.82 14.78 -8.40
N ILE A 523 -5.05 15.71 -9.31
CA ILE A 523 -4.31 16.96 -9.40
C ILE A 523 -5.20 18.10 -8.92
N GLU A 524 -4.67 18.95 -8.05
CA GLU A 524 -5.36 20.18 -7.63
C GLU A 524 -5.46 21.17 -8.78
N PRO A 525 -6.59 21.89 -8.91
CA PRO A 525 -6.76 22.91 -9.95
C PRO A 525 -5.61 23.93 -10.00
N GLY A 526 -5.06 24.12 -11.19
CA GLY A 526 -3.95 25.04 -11.43
C GLY A 526 -2.56 24.45 -11.26
N ASN A 527 -2.43 23.22 -10.75
CA ASN A 527 -1.16 22.52 -10.63
C ASN A 527 -0.82 21.71 -11.89
N ASN A 528 0.46 21.42 -12.05
CA ASN A 528 0.99 20.52 -13.08
C ASN A 528 1.13 19.10 -12.53
N VAL A 529 1.41 18.14 -13.43
CA VAL A 529 1.74 16.77 -13.05
C VAL A 529 3.16 16.73 -12.49
N GLU A 530 3.34 16.23 -11.27
CA GLU A 530 4.65 16.17 -10.59
C GLU A 530 5.14 14.73 -10.37
N GLU A 531 4.26 13.81 -10.03
CA GLU A 531 4.58 12.43 -9.70
C GLU A 531 5.03 11.62 -10.95
N ALA A 532 6.09 10.81 -10.82
CA ALA A 532 6.77 10.16 -11.95
C ALA A 532 5.87 9.20 -12.74
N HIS A 533 5.05 8.39 -12.06
CA HIS A 533 4.13 7.45 -12.74
C HIS A 533 2.96 8.17 -13.42
N MET A 534 2.52 9.32 -12.92
CA MET A 534 1.53 10.14 -13.61
C MET A 534 2.15 10.84 -14.82
N ARG A 535 3.40 11.29 -14.69
CA ARG A 535 4.17 11.89 -15.79
C ARG A 535 4.41 10.91 -16.92
N ASN A 536 4.82 9.67 -16.62
CA ASN A 536 5.08 8.69 -17.66
C ASN A 536 3.81 8.32 -18.43
N ARG A 537 2.69 8.10 -17.75
CA ARG A 537 1.40 7.81 -18.40
C ARG A 537 0.94 8.94 -19.30
N GLN A 538 1.04 10.18 -18.81
CA GLN A 538 0.68 11.35 -19.62
C GLN A 538 1.62 11.49 -20.82
N LEU A 539 2.93 11.29 -20.65
CA LEU A 539 3.92 11.34 -21.72
C LEU A 539 3.57 10.34 -22.84
N ILE A 540 3.39 9.08 -22.49
CA ILE A 540 3.09 8.02 -23.44
C ILE A 540 1.78 8.30 -24.17
N ALA A 541 0.73 8.63 -23.43
CA ALA A 541 -0.58 8.85 -23.98
C ALA A 541 -0.63 10.10 -24.89
N LYS A 542 -0.08 11.24 -24.46
CA LYS A 542 -0.04 12.47 -25.29
C LYS A 542 0.87 12.33 -26.51
N TRP A 543 2.02 11.67 -26.36
CA TRP A 543 2.90 11.42 -27.50
C TRP A 543 2.23 10.55 -28.57
N ALA A 544 1.62 9.44 -28.15
CA ALA A 544 0.88 8.56 -29.06
C ALA A 544 -0.33 9.26 -29.71
N PHE A 545 -1.07 10.07 -28.94
CA PHE A 545 -2.16 10.89 -29.44
C PHE A 545 -1.70 11.88 -30.51
N GLU A 546 -0.60 12.61 -30.28
CA GLU A 546 -0.06 13.58 -31.24
C GLU A 546 0.49 12.89 -32.49
N LYS A 547 1.33 11.86 -32.32
CA LYS A 547 1.97 11.17 -33.46
C LYS A 547 0.97 10.36 -34.29
N GLY A 548 -0.08 9.85 -33.69
CA GLY A 548 -1.17 9.12 -34.35
C GLY A 548 -2.27 10.03 -34.93
N ALA A 549 -2.19 11.34 -34.77
CA ALA A 549 -3.28 12.27 -35.12
C ALA A 549 -3.64 12.27 -36.63
N ALA A 550 -2.63 12.17 -37.51
CA ALA A 550 -2.86 12.15 -38.97
C ALA A 550 -3.70 10.94 -39.41
N ASP A 551 -3.51 9.79 -38.76
CA ASP A 551 -4.23 8.54 -39.02
C ASP A 551 -5.41 8.34 -38.07
N LYS A 552 -5.69 9.30 -37.20
CA LYS A 552 -6.75 9.25 -36.17
C LYS A 552 -6.68 8.00 -35.29
N VAL A 553 -5.49 7.60 -34.92
CA VAL A 553 -5.27 6.37 -34.11
C VAL A 553 -6.01 6.46 -32.79
N VAL A 554 -5.89 7.61 -32.10
CA VAL A 554 -6.64 7.95 -30.89
C VAL A 554 -7.23 9.35 -31.05
N GLU A 555 -8.47 9.54 -30.65
CA GLU A 555 -9.15 10.83 -30.70
C GLU A 555 -9.75 11.18 -29.34
N LEU A 556 -9.76 12.48 -29.02
CA LEU A 556 -10.65 13.02 -27.98
C LEU A 556 -11.95 13.47 -28.68
N VAL A 557 -13.03 12.79 -28.38
CA VAL A 557 -14.35 13.04 -29.00
C VAL A 557 -15.33 13.61 -28.00
N LYS A 558 -16.19 14.53 -28.43
CA LYS A 558 -17.30 15.04 -27.61
C LYS A 558 -18.59 14.33 -27.94
N LYS A 559 -19.26 13.79 -26.90
CA LYS A 559 -20.58 13.17 -26.96
C LYS A 559 -21.41 13.71 -25.81
N ASP A 560 -22.57 14.27 -26.10
CA ASP A 560 -23.48 14.85 -25.10
C ASP A 560 -22.80 15.89 -24.17
N GLY A 561 -21.90 16.70 -24.73
CA GLY A 561 -21.15 17.74 -24.01
C GLY A 561 -19.97 17.23 -23.17
N ARG A 562 -19.70 15.90 -23.17
CA ARG A 562 -18.61 15.27 -22.40
C ARG A 562 -17.50 14.80 -23.33
N THR A 563 -16.27 14.90 -22.88
CA THR A 563 -15.09 14.44 -23.60
C THR A 563 -14.79 12.97 -23.27
N TYR A 564 -14.44 12.20 -24.30
CA TYR A 564 -14.09 10.79 -24.20
C TYR A 564 -12.85 10.49 -25.02
N VAL A 565 -12.07 9.50 -24.59
CA VAL A 565 -11.02 8.88 -25.41
C VAL A 565 -11.66 7.83 -26.30
N LYS A 566 -11.31 7.84 -27.58
CA LYS A 566 -11.69 6.84 -28.57
C LYS A 566 -10.44 6.30 -29.25
N VAL A 567 -10.23 4.98 -29.17
CA VAL A 567 -9.14 4.29 -29.87
C VAL A 567 -9.72 3.68 -31.15
N ASN A 568 -9.25 4.13 -32.31
CA ASN A 568 -9.72 3.66 -33.60
C ASN A 568 -8.86 2.54 -34.20
N ASP A 569 -7.55 2.52 -33.87
CA ASP A 569 -6.60 1.56 -34.43
C ASP A 569 -5.61 1.09 -33.36
N TYR A 570 -5.87 -0.08 -32.80
CA TYR A 570 -5.06 -0.67 -31.75
C TYR A 570 -3.70 -1.23 -32.27
N GLU A 571 -3.64 -1.70 -33.50
CA GLU A 571 -2.40 -2.20 -34.09
C GLU A 571 -1.43 -1.05 -34.35
N LYS A 572 -1.93 0.05 -34.91
CA LYS A 572 -1.14 1.26 -35.10
C LYS A 572 -0.70 1.89 -33.78
N LEU A 573 -1.54 1.80 -32.75
CA LEU A 573 -1.16 2.24 -31.41
C LEU A 573 0.02 1.41 -30.86
N ARG A 574 0.04 0.10 -31.07
CA ARG A 574 1.20 -0.74 -30.76
C ARG A 574 2.47 -0.28 -31.48
N GLU A 575 2.36 0.03 -32.77
CA GLU A 575 3.50 0.54 -33.55
C GLU A 575 4.04 1.85 -32.95
N LEU A 576 3.16 2.75 -32.54
CA LEU A 576 3.54 4.01 -31.88
C LEU A 576 4.23 3.77 -30.54
N PHE A 577 3.72 2.84 -29.73
CA PHE A 577 4.39 2.46 -28.47
C PHE A 577 5.79 1.89 -28.73
N GLY A 578 5.96 1.06 -29.78
CA GLY A 578 7.27 0.55 -30.17
C GLY A 578 8.25 1.64 -30.62
N GLN A 579 7.77 2.63 -31.37
CA GLN A 579 8.58 3.78 -31.79
C GLN A 579 9.01 4.63 -30.57
N LEU A 580 8.09 4.89 -29.65
CA LEU A 580 8.41 5.64 -28.45
C LEU A 580 9.36 4.86 -27.53
N LEU A 581 9.17 3.56 -27.35
CA LEU A 581 10.08 2.70 -26.57
C LEU A 581 11.51 2.79 -27.12
N LYS A 582 11.66 2.71 -28.43
CA LYS A 582 12.97 2.85 -29.09
C LYS A 582 13.64 4.18 -28.75
N GLU A 583 12.91 5.29 -28.82
CA GLU A 583 13.44 6.62 -28.53
C GLU A 583 13.73 6.81 -27.02
N ILE A 584 12.83 6.39 -26.15
CA ILE A 584 13.03 6.45 -24.69
C ILE A 584 14.26 5.64 -24.26
N GLN A 585 14.44 4.44 -24.83
CA GLN A 585 15.63 3.63 -24.55
C GLN A 585 16.91 4.31 -25.07
N ARG A 586 16.89 4.92 -26.26
CA ARG A 586 18.03 5.70 -26.79
C ARG A 586 18.40 6.82 -25.81
N ILE A 587 17.42 7.64 -25.41
CA ILE A 587 17.61 8.76 -24.47
C ILE A 587 18.28 8.29 -23.19
N LYS A 588 17.78 7.20 -22.61
CA LYS A 588 18.35 6.63 -21.39
C LYS A 588 19.75 6.08 -21.60
N SER A 589 19.94 5.27 -22.67
CA SER A 589 21.20 4.58 -22.94
C SER A 589 22.36 5.53 -23.26
N GLU A 590 22.07 6.65 -23.88
CA GLU A 590 23.03 7.70 -24.22
C GLU A 590 23.22 8.75 -23.12
N GLY A 591 22.33 8.77 -22.12
CA GLY A 591 22.30 9.81 -21.11
C GLY A 591 21.94 11.19 -21.67
N ASP A 592 21.09 11.22 -22.72
CA ASP A 592 20.72 12.42 -23.47
C ASP A 592 19.75 13.30 -22.67
N PHE A 593 20.31 14.12 -21.79
CA PHE A 593 19.56 15.00 -20.89
C PHE A 593 18.63 15.98 -21.64
N GLU A 594 19.09 16.57 -22.75
CA GLU A 594 18.28 17.57 -23.48
C GLU A 594 17.06 16.94 -24.15
N SER A 595 17.20 15.76 -24.74
CA SER A 595 16.06 15.03 -25.27
C SER A 595 15.10 14.56 -24.17
N ALA A 596 15.62 14.09 -23.02
CA ALA A 596 14.81 13.75 -21.85
C ALA A 596 14.00 14.96 -21.37
N ARG A 597 14.66 16.11 -21.17
CA ARG A 597 14.02 17.35 -20.76
C ARG A 597 12.92 17.77 -21.73
N GLN A 598 13.24 17.82 -23.02
CA GLN A 598 12.27 18.20 -24.04
C GLN A 598 11.05 17.26 -24.08
N MET A 599 11.28 15.94 -24.00
CA MET A 599 10.22 14.93 -23.99
C MET A 599 9.28 15.10 -22.80
N VAL A 600 9.85 15.19 -21.60
CA VAL A 600 9.08 15.32 -20.35
C VAL A 600 8.35 16.65 -20.27
N GLU A 601 9.02 17.77 -20.55
CA GLU A 601 8.39 19.11 -20.49
C GLU A 601 7.27 19.27 -21.54
N THR A 602 7.41 18.64 -22.71
CA THR A 602 6.39 18.73 -23.77
C THR A 602 5.16 17.89 -23.44
N TYR A 603 5.36 16.66 -22.98
CA TYR A 603 4.26 15.69 -22.91
C TYR A 603 3.81 15.32 -21.48
N ALA A 604 4.69 15.43 -20.47
CA ALA A 604 4.45 14.86 -19.17
C ALA A 604 3.91 15.83 -18.10
N VAL A 605 4.16 17.13 -18.26
CA VAL A 605 4.01 18.10 -17.16
C VAL A 605 2.69 18.88 -17.23
N LYS A 606 2.38 19.45 -18.39
CA LYS A 606 1.27 20.42 -18.54
C LYS A 606 -0.10 19.76 -18.53
N VAL A 607 -1.02 20.34 -17.79
CA VAL A 607 -2.43 19.96 -17.72
C VAL A 607 -3.26 20.93 -18.57
N ASP A 608 -4.20 20.37 -19.35
CA ASP A 608 -5.25 21.17 -20.02
C ASP A 608 -6.28 21.57 -18.97
N ALA A 609 -6.40 22.86 -18.70
CA ALA A 609 -7.23 23.37 -17.62
C ALA A 609 -8.74 23.14 -17.85
N ASP A 610 -9.21 23.26 -19.08
CA ASP A 610 -10.64 23.09 -19.40
C ASP A 610 -11.03 21.61 -19.28
N LEU A 611 -10.22 20.73 -19.83
CA LEU A 611 -10.42 19.27 -19.70
C LEU A 611 -10.31 18.82 -18.24
N HIS A 612 -9.36 19.36 -17.48
CA HIS A 612 -9.20 19.05 -16.05
C HIS A 612 -10.46 19.44 -15.26
N GLN A 613 -10.96 20.65 -15.46
CA GLN A 613 -12.19 21.11 -14.81
C GLN A 613 -13.40 20.21 -15.18
N GLU A 614 -13.56 19.85 -16.46
CA GLU A 614 -14.61 18.92 -16.90
C GLU A 614 -14.52 17.58 -16.16
N ILE A 615 -13.31 17.02 -16.05
CA ILE A 615 -13.09 15.72 -15.41
C ILE A 615 -13.39 15.77 -13.92
N LEU A 616 -12.94 16.81 -13.21
CA LEU A 616 -13.22 17.00 -11.79
C LEU A 616 -14.73 17.11 -11.52
N GLU A 617 -15.47 17.87 -12.34
CA GLU A 617 -16.91 18.01 -12.22
C GLU A 617 -17.66 16.69 -12.48
N ARG A 618 -17.18 15.90 -13.42
CA ARG A 618 -17.74 14.58 -13.74
C ARG A 618 -17.48 13.57 -12.63
N TYR A 619 -16.24 13.54 -12.14
CA TYR A 619 -15.84 12.64 -11.06
C TYR A 619 -16.57 12.95 -9.74
N ALA A 620 -16.74 14.22 -9.42
CA ALA A 620 -17.46 14.65 -8.21
C ALA A 620 -18.92 14.11 -8.15
N LYS A 621 -19.58 13.94 -9.31
CA LYS A 621 -20.93 13.38 -9.39
C LYS A 621 -21.01 11.91 -9.01
N LEU A 622 -19.92 11.18 -9.11
CA LEU A 622 -19.83 9.76 -8.75
C LEU A 622 -19.77 9.56 -7.23
N ASN A 623 -19.48 10.60 -6.47
CA ASN A 623 -19.34 10.55 -5.00
C ASN A 623 -18.41 9.42 -4.53
N LEU A 624 -17.29 9.21 -5.25
CA LEU A 624 -16.29 8.21 -4.90
C LEU A 624 -15.34 8.76 -3.85
N ALA A 625 -15.15 8.01 -2.78
CA ALA A 625 -14.20 8.41 -1.74
C ALA A 625 -12.76 8.40 -2.28
N PRO A 626 -11.97 9.47 -2.05
CA PRO A 626 -10.60 9.56 -2.55
C PRO A 626 -9.64 8.62 -1.85
N TYR A 627 -9.92 8.26 -0.59
CA TYR A 627 -9.07 7.37 0.20
C TYR A 627 -9.78 6.06 0.51
N LYS A 628 -9.00 4.98 0.53
CA LYS A 628 -9.51 3.63 0.78
C LYS A 628 -8.65 2.93 1.81
N GLY A 629 -9.28 2.01 2.53
CA GLY A 629 -8.62 1.13 3.47
C GLY A 629 -9.36 -0.19 3.59
N PHE A 630 -8.82 -1.11 4.37
CA PHE A 630 -9.34 -2.45 4.49
C PHE A 630 -9.83 -2.77 5.90
N VAL A 631 -10.82 -3.66 5.95
CA VAL A 631 -11.18 -4.42 7.14
C VAL A 631 -10.50 -5.77 7.03
N ASN A 632 -9.78 -6.18 8.07
CA ASN A 632 -9.09 -7.46 8.11
C ASN A 632 -10.07 -8.63 8.19
N PRO A 633 -9.74 -9.80 7.64
CA PRO A 633 -10.44 -11.04 7.95
C PRO A 633 -10.22 -11.44 9.42
N VAL A 634 -11.10 -12.29 9.93
CA VAL A 634 -11.03 -12.84 11.29
C VAL A 634 -10.58 -14.30 11.21
N TYR A 635 -9.47 -14.61 11.84
CA TYR A 635 -8.98 -15.99 11.97
C TYR A 635 -9.42 -16.58 13.29
N THR A 636 -9.95 -17.80 13.27
CA THR A 636 -10.42 -18.51 14.45
C THR A 636 -9.79 -19.89 14.53
N ALA A 637 -9.01 -20.12 15.58
CA ALA A 637 -8.45 -21.44 15.85
C ALA A 637 -9.53 -22.40 16.35
N GLN A 638 -9.67 -23.56 15.70
CA GLN A 638 -10.52 -24.66 16.13
C GLN A 638 -9.67 -25.62 16.97
N THR A 639 -10.12 -25.93 18.19
CA THR A 639 -9.36 -26.78 19.11
C THR A 639 -10.07 -28.07 19.43
N ASP A 640 -9.30 -29.16 19.65
CA ASP A 640 -9.79 -30.41 20.23
C ASP A 640 -10.03 -30.30 21.74
N ALA A 641 -10.44 -31.38 22.36
CA ALA A 641 -10.71 -31.44 23.81
C ALA A 641 -9.45 -31.22 24.67
N GLU A 642 -8.28 -31.51 24.13
CA GLU A 642 -6.97 -31.33 24.75
C GLU A 642 -6.40 -29.90 24.55
N GLY A 643 -7.10 -29.07 23.74
CA GLY A 643 -6.70 -27.68 23.45
C GLY A 643 -5.71 -27.54 22.30
N ASN A 644 -5.44 -28.59 21.53
CA ASN A 644 -4.61 -28.53 20.34
C ASN A 644 -5.40 -27.92 19.18
N ILE A 645 -4.77 -27.06 18.40
CA ILE A 645 -5.39 -26.51 17.18
C ILE A 645 -5.46 -27.60 16.10
N VAL A 646 -6.68 -27.93 15.67
CA VAL A 646 -6.97 -28.92 14.66
C VAL A 646 -7.33 -28.31 13.30
N ASP A 647 -7.74 -27.04 13.29
CA ASP A 647 -7.90 -26.22 12.07
C ASP A 647 -7.88 -24.73 12.43
N VAL A 648 -7.71 -23.87 11.41
CA VAL A 648 -7.90 -22.43 11.50
C VAL A 648 -8.86 -22.02 10.39
N THR A 649 -9.98 -21.42 10.76
CA THR A 649 -10.99 -20.90 9.83
C THR A 649 -10.87 -19.41 9.64
N ILE A 650 -11.33 -18.90 8.51
CA ILE A 650 -11.34 -17.48 8.16
C ILE A 650 -12.78 -16.99 7.96
N SER A 651 -13.09 -15.79 8.46
CA SER A 651 -14.38 -15.11 8.24
C SER A 651 -14.16 -13.68 7.76
N TYR A 652 -15.07 -13.18 6.93
CA TYR A 652 -15.08 -11.84 6.36
C TYR A 652 -16.32 -11.02 6.75
N GLU A 653 -17.12 -11.52 7.68
CA GLU A 653 -18.42 -10.92 7.97
C GLU A 653 -18.35 -9.70 8.88
N GLU A 654 -17.26 -9.53 9.63
CA GLU A 654 -17.11 -8.46 10.60
C GLU A 654 -17.15 -7.07 9.92
N GLY A 655 -17.95 -6.16 10.49
CA GLY A 655 -18.02 -4.77 10.05
C GLY A 655 -16.89 -3.92 10.65
N TYR A 656 -16.69 -2.71 10.13
CA TYR A 656 -15.56 -1.88 10.56
C TYR A 656 -15.64 -1.46 12.03
N ALA A 657 -16.76 -0.89 12.45
CA ALA A 657 -16.93 -0.48 13.85
C ALA A 657 -16.84 -1.67 14.81
N GLU A 658 -17.41 -2.81 14.43
CA GLU A 658 -17.33 -4.06 15.19
C GLU A 658 -15.88 -4.50 15.37
N GLN A 659 -15.10 -4.52 14.29
CA GLN A 659 -13.66 -4.86 14.32
C GLN A 659 -12.87 -3.90 15.21
N MET A 660 -13.11 -2.59 15.12
CA MET A 660 -12.38 -1.61 15.90
C MET A 660 -12.67 -1.75 17.40
N LEU A 661 -13.92 -2.01 17.79
CA LEU A 661 -14.31 -2.24 19.17
C LEU A 661 -13.76 -3.56 19.71
N ARG A 662 -13.78 -4.62 18.90
CA ARG A 662 -13.13 -5.90 19.24
C ARG A 662 -11.62 -5.70 19.45
N TYR A 663 -10.95 -4.99 18.56
CA TYR A 663 -9.53 -4.69 18.72
C TYR A 663 -9.25 -3.88 19.98
N SER A 664 -10.09 -2.92 20.33
CA SER A 664 -9.94 -2.13 21.55
C SER A 664 -10.22 -2.94 22.83
N LYS A 665 -10.96 -4.05 22.72
CA LYS A 665 -11.19 -4.99 23.83
C LYS A 665 -10.07 -6.02 23.94
N ASP A 666 -9.67 -6.65 22.85
CA ASP A 666 -8.82 -7.84 22.86
C ASP A 666 -7.32 -7.51 22.76
N TYR A 667 -6.99 -6.36 22.15
CA TYR A 667 -5.62 -5.92 21.88
C TYR A 667 -5.29 -4.55 22.53
N ALA A 668 -5.97 -4.19 23.61
CA ALA A 668 -5.56 -3.05 24.44
C ALA A 668 -4.31 -3.42 25.23
N THR A 669 -3.15 -3.06 24.71
CA THR A 669 -1.85 -3.50 25.22
C THR A 669 -1.09 -2.42 25.97
N LEU A 670 -1.49 -1.16 25.83
CA LEU A 670 -0.86 -0.02 26.48
C LEU A 670 -1.87 0.72 27.40
N PRO A 671 -1.38 1.40 28.45
CA PRO A 671 -2.23 2.26 29.25
C PRO A 671 -2.80 3.42 28.43
N TYR A 672 -4.05 3.79 28.68
CA TYR A 672 -4.71 4.91 27.99
C TYR A 672 -4.12 6.29 28.36
N ARG A 673 -3.43 6.37 29.47
CA ARG A 673 -2.78 7.59 29.99
C ARG A 673 -1.31 7.28 30.26
N ASN A 674 -0.42 7.86 29.46
CA ASN A 674 1.05 7.73 29.62
C ASN A 674 1.65 8.91 30.37
#